data_de8515bc659a92ab315727555581e0b7
#
_entry.id   de8515bc659a92ab315727555581e0b7
#
_cell.length_a   1.000
_cell.length_b   1.000
_cell.length_c   1.000
_cell.angle_alpha   90.00
_cell.angle_beta   90.00
_cell.angle_gamma   90.00
#
_symmetry.space_group_name_H-M   'P 1'
#
loop_
_entity.id
_entity.type
_entity.pdbx_description
1 polymer ?
#
loop_
_entity_poly.entity_id
_entity_poly.type
_entity_poly.pdbx_seq_one_letter_code
_entity_poly.pdbx_strand_id
1 'polypeptide(L)'
;MGSVKEILADKQVEEWERQEEEYKIYDHEWYEALAPYGGQLVIYIYNARQLAYLTPLIERLEEPVLLLSEYEIPDETELPDFVTAITLEFTKTAPLVNPFLKEWFPLIFQYANTFDILMRILQPKGLIFLEGCHYQQLLLATIGRDYGIPTLCIQQGWPSLMHTAFRRMPYRYYLMWGEGFRTLWEKHNPLPDFVPTGYMYQVEPRNETKKECVTFFLQGPFFLSDKRYLQEMIRLIGTVAAEFPARRFLVREHPEFRIGEEVRMEWEQIPNIEMVTDGKLAEVFARTRVGVAHYSSSLMEGVAHGAVPLVYDPTEGSRYSPDVEAEGLGMIAKTKEELTGGLSRILGNCEDFKQRIEKEQPLWFQATGEETLRNMVGFIKEKMPPVTLKEIYVVDADTLTRERPVGVSGLLRCKNCEDFLEMCIDSCIDGLDELIAVYHDCTDRTPEILRQKAAQYPDKIRVFEYRPSVYPIDLDEEELEKAKLLPPDSIHTLAGYCNYALSKASYRYAVKIDADQVYFTDRLKHICDAYRSDKKVRFNVAECISYNLYRAYLDSFNRIEMRPFRWLERIALWTHASYASYLEKMIIRYKVPVSMSGINLFRKDQEWMVGLGQEHPEPDSKEILPPFNGVRDTFFFEVSADRIFRYVTETKPDGRHRGVEVMRCPNEILDAGFCWFHLRALMKEHEEGYRQSYRKHPERFIPLGTFVKPSYRNLQQRYKPFVAVRWAEPVFAYFFMTGKGRIPWKKLKEIE
;
A
#
# COMPACT_ATOMS: atom_id res chain seq x y z
N MET A 1 27.97 -10.54 -6.56
CA MET A 1 27.35 -9.48 -5.75
C MET A 1 26.84 -10.16 -4.50
N GLY A 2 27.33 -9.78 -3.32
CA GLY A 2 26.84 -10.29 -2.05
C GLY A 2 25.35 -10.02 -1.88
N SER A 3 24.69 -10.78 -1.02
CA SER A 3 23.30 -10.54 -0.67
C SER A 3 23.15 -9.15 -0.04
N VAL A 4 21.96 -8.57 -0.10
CA VAL A 4 21.67 -7.28 0.55
C VAL A 4 22.07 -7.31 2.04
N LYS A 5 21.94 -8.49 2.71
CA LYS A 5 22.40 -8.72 4.08
C LYS A 5 23.92 -8.63 4.25
N GLU A 6 24.71 -9.02 3.25
CA GLU A 6 26.18 -8.90 3.28
C GLU A 6 26.64 -7.47 2.99
N ILE A 7 25.82 -6.69 2.29
CA ILE A 7 26.09 -5.28 2.00
C ILE A 7 25.76 -4.38 3.21
N LEU A 8 24.77 -4.77 4.01
CA LEU A 8 24.35 -4.09 5.22
C LEU A 8 25.10 -4.72 6.41
N ALA A 9 26.10 -4.05 6.97
CA ALA A 9 26.77 -4.53 8.19
C ALA A 9 25.78 -4.47 9.37
N ASP A 10 25.87 -5.46 10.27
CA ASP A 10 24.91 -5.75 11.34
C ASP A 10 24.41 -4.50 12.13
N LYS A 11 25.27 -3.59 12.52
CA LYS A 11 24.88 -2.37 13.25
C LYS A 11 24.00 -1.39 12.47
N GLN A 12 24.01 -1.46 11.16
CA GLN A 12 23.17 -0.58 10.32
C GLN A 12 21.85 -1.25 9.99
N VAL A 13 21.77 -2.56 10.06
CA VAL A 13 20.49 -3.29 10.01
C VAL A 13 19.70 -2.99 11.28
N GLU A 14 20.34 -3.05 12.47
CA GLU A 14 19.69 -2.69 13.73
C GLU A 14 19.20 -1.22 13.74
N GLU A 15 20.00 -0.29 13.24
CA GLU A 15 19.60 1.12 13.15
C GLU A 15 18.49 1.33 12.13
N TRP A 16 18.52 0.60 11.03
CA TRP A 16 17.48 0.64 10.02
C TRP A 16 16.18 0.03 10.53
N GLU A 17 16.22 -1.11 11.22
CA GLU A 17 15.07 -1.74 11.86
C GLU A 17 14.46 -0.82 12.92
N ARG A 18 15.30 -0.12 13.72
CA ARG A 18 14.85 0.88 14.68
C ARG A 18 14.17 2.08 14.01
N GLN A 19 14.71 2.57 12.91
CA GLN A 19 14.09 3.66 12.14
C GLN A 19 12.79 3.22 11.45
N GLU A 20 12.74 1.98 10.95
CA GLU A 20 11.52 1.43 10.40
C GLU A 20 10.41 1.32 11.46
N GLU A 21 10.73 0.94 12.69
CA GLU A 21 9.79 0.96 13.82
C GLU A 21 9.33 2.38 14.19
N GLU A 22 10.24 3.34 14.20
CA GLU A 22 9.95 4.74 14.52
C GLU A 22 9.01 5.39 13.50
N TYR A 23 9.00 4.88 12.26
CA TYR A 23 8.16 5.33 11.16
C TYR A 23 6.96 4.41 10.84
N LYS A 24 6.68 3.43 11.68
CA LYS A 24 5.43 2.65 11.57
C LYS A 24 4.24 3.56 11.82
N ILE A 25 3.67 4.05 10.73
CA ILE A 25 2.43 4.82 10.75
C ILE A 25 1.29 3.83 10.85
N TYR A 26 0.48 3.95 11.89
CA TYR A 26 -0.75 3.18 12.00
C TYR A 26 -1.74 3.71 10.96
N ASP A 27 -2.16 2.89 10.04
CA ASP A 27 -3.05 3.24 8.91
C ASP A 27 -4.30 4.02 9.36
N HIS A 28 -4.82 3.78 10.55
CA HIS A 28 -6.07 4.39 11.00
C HIS A 28 -5.97 5.89 11.28
N GLU A 29 -4.85 6.39 11.82
CA GLU A 29 -4.66 7.83 12.07
C GLU A 29 -4.62 8.61 10.76
N TRP A 30 -3.95 8.06 9.77
CA TRP A 30 -3.89 8.63 8.44
C TRP A 30 -5.23 8.49 7.71
N TYR A 31 -5.92 7.38 7.95
CA TYR A 31 -7.21 7.15 7.35
C TYR A 31 -8.22 8.24 7.72
N GLU A 32 -8.31 8.61 9.01
CA GLU A 32 -9.20 9.68 9.46
C GLU A 32 -8.92 11.01 8.78
N ALA A 33 -7.64 11.34 8.62
CA ALA A 33 -7.21 12.59 8.00
C ALA A 33 -7.39 12.61 6.48
N LEU A 34 -7.20 11.49 5.79
CA LEU A 34 -7.05 11.42 4.33
C LEU A 34 -8.29 10.89 3.60
N ALA A 35 -9.13 10.07 4.25
CA ALA A 35 -10.31 9.50 3.61
C ALA A 35 -11.25 10.54 2.97
N PRO A 36 -11.44 11.74 3.52
CA PRO A 36 -12.25 12.79 2.88
C PRO A 36 -11.75 13.24 1.51
N TYR A 37 -10.47 13.01 1.21
CA TYR A 37 -9.83 13.39 -0.06
C TYR A 37 -9.73 12.22 -1.06
N GLY A 38 -10.33 11.09 -0.73
CA GLY A 38 -10.34 9.91 -1.59
C GLY A 38 -10.90 10.19 -2.99
N GLY A 39 -10.33 9.57 -4.03
CA GLY A 39 -10.74 9.71 -5.42
C GLY A 39 -10.42 11.04 -6.08
N GLN A 40 -9.80 11.99 -5.39
CA GLN A 40 -9.40 13.27 -5.95
C GLN A 40 -8.18 13.12 -6.87
N LEU A 41 -7.94 14.15 -7.69
CA LEU A 41 -6.68 14.29 -8.42
C LEU A 41 -5.57 14.64 -7.44
N VAL A 42 -4.46 13.94 -7.49
CA VAL A 42 -3.30 14.20 -6.64
C VAL A 42 -2.18 14.82 -7.47
N ILE A 43 -1.66 15.95 -7.02
CA ILE A 43 -0.47 16.59 -7.56
C ILE A 43 0.64 16.50 -6.52
N TYR A 44 1.78 15.95 -6.91
CA TYR A 44 2.94 15.81 -6.02
C TYR A 44 4.02 16.84 -6.34
N ILE A 45 4.45 17.58 -5.31
CA ILE A 45 5.50 18.59 -5.39
C ILE A 45 6.49 18.42 -4.23
N TYR A 46 7.75 18.77 -4.48
CA TYR A 46 8.80 18.68 -3.45
C TYR A 46 9.48 20.03 -3.17
N ASN A 47 9.10 21.10 -3.85
CA ASN A 47 9.60 22.46 -3.58
C ASN A 47 8.66 23.54 -4.11
N ALA A 48 8.85 24.78 -3.63
CA ALA A 48 8.07 25.95 -4.02
C ALA A 48 8.13 26.27 -5.53
N ARG A 49 9.25 25.98 -6.22
CA ARG A 49 9.41 26.21 -7.65
C ARG A 49 8.44 25.36 -8.47
N GLN A 50 8.22 24.12 -8.05
CA GLN A 50 7.25 23.24 -8.73
C GLN A 50 5.82 23.73 -8.56
N LEU A 51 5.46 24.21 -7.37
CA LEU A 51 4.15 24.83 -7.16
C LEU A 51 3.96 26.04 -8.07
N ALA A 52 4.91 26.96 -8.05
CA ALA A 52 4.85 28.17 -8.90
C ALA A 52 4.75 27.82 -10.40
N TYR A 53 5.42 26.74 -10.83
CA TYR A 53 5.34 26.28 -12.21
C TYR A 53 3.97 25.69 -12.56
N LEU A 54 3.35 24.95 -11.64
CA LEU A 54 2.06 24.28 -11.87
C LEU A 54 0.83 25.15 -11.59
N THR A 55 1.00 26.28 -10.90
CA THR A 55 -0.11 27.19 -10.53
C THR A 55 -1.03 27.51 -11.71
N PRO A 56 -0.55 27.88 -12.92
CA PRO A 56 -1.45 28.16 -14.05
C PRO A 56 -2.32 26.98 -14.46
N LEU A 57 -1.81 25.75 -14.35
CA LEU A 57 -2.59 24.54 -14.63
C LEU A 57 -3.58 24.25 -13.49
N ILE A 58 -3.14 24.35 -12.24
CA ILE A 58 -3.96 24.10 -11.05
C ILE A 58 -5.21 24.99 -11.08
N GLU A 59 -5.04 26.28 -11.34
CA GLU A 59 -6.15 27.25 -11.44
C GLU A 59 -7.20 26.89 -12.51
N ARG A 60 -6.81 26.15 -13.56
CA ARG A 60 -7.70 25.77 -14.67
C ARG A 60 -8.37 24.42 -14.50
N LEU A 61 -7.97 23.61 -13.49
CA LEU A 61 -8.55 22.28 -13.27
C LEU A 61 -10.01 22.38 -12.83
N GLU A 62 -10.36 23.38 -11.99
CA GLU A 62 -11.72 23.63 -11.50
C GLU A 62 -12.40 22.40 -10.90
N GLU A 63 -11.63 21.55 -10.22
CA GLU A 63 -12.09 20.33 -9.57
C GLU A 63 -11.25 20.05 -8.31
N PRO A 64 -11.74 19.23 -7.36
CA PRO A 64 -10.98 18.93 -6.15
C PRO A 64 -9.60 18.33 -6.44
N VAL A 65 -8.57 18.98 -5.91
CA VAL A 65 -7.16 18.59 -6.03
C VAL A 65 -6.55 18.45 -4.66
N LEU A 66 -5.89 17.33 -4.42
CA LEU A 66 -5.03 17.14 -3.27
C LEU A 66 -3.57 17.38 -3.67
N LEU A 67 -2.97 18.40 -3.07
CA LEU A 67 -1.56 18.75 -3.26
C LEU A 67 -0.72 18.06 -2.18
N LEU A 68 0.05 17.05 -2.54
CA LEU A 68 1.02 16.42 -1.65
C LEU A 68 2.37 17.12 -1.76
N SER A 69 2.80 17.77 -0.70
CA SER A 69 4.00 18.59 -0.66
C SER A 69 5.05 18.07 0.31
N GLU A 70 6.33 18.04 -0.10
CA GLU A 70 7.45 17.78 0.80
C GLU A 70 8.05 19.07 1.41
N TYR A 71 7.44 20.20 1.16
CA TYR A 71 7.84 21.46 1.79
C TYR A 71 6.62 22.14 2.39
N GLU A 72 6.83 22.86 3.46
CA GLU A 72 5.77 23.64 4.10
C GLU A 72 5.37 24.80 3.18
N ILE A 73 4.12 24.77 2.73
CA ILE A 73 3.57 25.84 1.89
C ILE A 73 3.24 27.01 2.83
N PRO A 74 3.78 28.21 2.58
CA PRO A 74 3.50 29.36 3.44
C PRO A 74 2.00 29.69 3.47
N ASP A 75 1.49 30.08 4.64
CA ASP A 75 0.07 30.42 4.84
C ASP A 75 -0.43 31.57 3.93
N GLU A 76 0.48 32.46 3.54
CA GLU A 76 0.19 33.55 2.61
C GLU A 76 0.07 33.12 1.15
N THR A 77 0.31 31.82 0.84
CA THR A 77 0.18 31.30 -0.54
C THR A 77 -1.31 31.15 -0.90
N GLU A 78 -1.78 31.96 -1.81
CA GLU A 78 -3.16 31.85 -2.31
C GLU A 78 -3.31 30.60 -3.17
N LEU A 79 -4.05 29.60 -2.67
CA LEU A 79 -4.48 28.43 -3.42
C LEU A 79 -5.98 28.53 -3.71
N PRO A 80 -6.46 28.01 -4.86
CA PRO A 80 -7.90 27.94 -5.14
C PRO A 80 -8.66 27.13 -4.05
N ASP A 81 -9.90 27.51 -3.77
CA ASP A 81 -10.74 26.89 -2.72
C ASP A 81 -10.94 25.38 -2.89
N PHE A 82 -10.77 24.86 -4.10
CA PHE A 82 -10.88 23.43 -4.41
C PHE A 82 -9.56 22.66 -4.22
N VAL A 83 -8.49 23.32 -3.79
CA VAL A 83 -7.17 22.70 -3.54
C VAL A 83 -6.95 22.53 -2.06
N THR A 84 -6.69 21.31 -1.64
CA THR A 84 -6.22 21.01 -0.28
C THR A 84 -4.75 20.61 -0.33
N ALA A 85 -3.92 21.22 0.51
CA ALA A 85 -2.50 20.89 0.60
C ALA A 85 -2.22 20.06 1.87
N ILE A 86 -1.42 19.01 1.71
CA ILE A 86 -0.91 18.20 2.81
C ILE A 86 0.59 18.15 2.70
N THR A 87 1.27 18.55 3.79
CA THR A 87 2.73 18.47 3.89
C THR A 87 3.14 17.10 4.39
N LEU A 88 4.04 16.46 3.66
CA LEU A 88 4.64 15.18 4.03
C LEU A 88 5.97 15.44 4.73
N GLU A 89 6.06 15.05 5.98
CA GLU A 89 7.29 15.16 6.76
C GLU A 89 8.11 13.88 6.62
N PHE A 90 9.32 14.02 6.09
CA PHE A 90 10.31 12.96 6.02
C PHE A 90 11.55 13.37 6.77
N THR A 91 12.11 12.46 7.56
CA THR A 91 13.38 12.71 8.23
C THR A 91 14.50 12.76 7.20
N LYS A 92 15.00 13.94 6.93
CA LYS A 92 16.11 14.15 5.99
C LYS A 92 17.40 13.66 6.62
N THR A 93 17.72 12.39 6.45
CA THR A 93 19.02 11.84 6.77
C THR A 93 19.86 11.81 5.49
N ALA A 94 20.95 12.55 5.46
CA ALA A 94 22.04 12.61 4.48
C ALA A 94 21.67 12.87 2.99
N PRO A 95 22.54 13.58 2.27
CA PRO A 95 22.33 13.84 0.85
C PRO A 95 22.43 12.56 0.01
N LEU A 96 21.54 12.42 -0.94
CA LEU A 96 21.41 11.35 -1.91
C LEU A 96 22.59 11.29 -2.89
N VAL A 97 23.76 10.89 -2.42
CA VAL A 97 24.96 10.89 -3.28
C VAL A 97 25.21 9.52 -3.93
N ASN A 98 24.77 8.43 -3.30
CA ASN A 98 25.01 7.08 -3.83
C ASN A 98 23.99 6.08 -3.28
N PRO A 99 23.21 5.38 -4.15
CA PRO A 99 22.23 4.38 -3.71
C PRO A 99 22.86 3.14 -3.05
N PHE A 100 24.19 3.02 -3.07
CA PHE A 100 24.92 1.98 -2.36
C PHE A 100 25.40 2.44 -0.97
N LEU A 101 25.17 3.70 -0.60
CA LEU A 101 25.42 4.17 0.76
C LEU A 101 24.27 3.71 1.67
N LYS A 102 24.66 3.06 2.75
CA LYS A 102 23.76 2.38 3.70
C LYS A 102 22.75 3.34 4.36
N GLU A 103 23.11 4.61 4.52
CA GLU A 103 22.27 5.65 5.12
C GLU A 103 21.10 6.09 4.22
N TRP A 104 21.04 5.63 2.97
CA TRP A 104 20.03 6.01 2.00
C TRP A 104 18.81 5.06 1.98
N PHE A 105 19.01 3.80 2.32
CA PHE A 105 17.95 2.80 2.32
C PHE A 105 16.80 3.13 3.29
N PRO A 106 17.04 3.58 4.53
CA PRO A 106 15.96 3.93 5.44
C PRO A 106 15.02 4.98 4.86
N LEU A 107 15.57 6.01 4.19
CA LEU A 107 14.77 7.06 3.57
C LEU A 107 13.90 6.53 2.42
N ILE A 108 14.43 5.65 1.57
CA ILE A 108 13.64 5.04 0.49
C ILE A 108 12.49 4.21 1.06
N PHE A 109 12.72 3.43 2.10
CA PHE A 109 11.67 2.63 2.73
C PHE A 109 10.61 3.49 3.40
N GLN A 110 11.01 4.58 4.04
CA GLN A 110 10.08 5.56 4.60
C GLN A 110 9.16 6.12 3.50
N TYR A 111 9.73 6.56 2.37
CA TYR A 111 8.96 7.02 1.22
C TYR A 111 8.04 5.93 0.68
N ALA A 112 8.56 4.71 0.53
CA ALA A 112 7.78 3.59 -0.02
C ALA A 112 6.59 3.24 0.86
N ASN A 113 6.77 3.13 2.16
CA ASN A 113 5.70 2.85 3.12
C ASN A 113 4.66 3.98 3.15
N THR A 114 5.12 5.23 3.21
CA THR A 114 4.22 6.39 3.20
C THR A 114 3.39 6.43 1.91
N PHE A 115 4.02 6.27 0.76
CA PHE A 115 3.33 6.32 -0.53
C PHE A 115 2.39 5.13 -0.73
N ASP A 116 2.74 3.94 -0.24
CA ASP A 116 1.83 2.78 -0.27
C ASP A 116 0.56 3.04 0.55
N ILE A 117 0.72 3.56 1.78
CA ILE A 117 -0.40 3.95 2.64
C ILE A 117 -1.27 5.02 1.97
N LEU A 118 -0.65 6.08 1.44
CA LEU A 118 -1.35 7.15 0.75
C LEU A 118 -2.17 6.63 -0.44
N MET A 119 -1.57 5.80 -1.30
CA MET A 119 -2.28 5.27 -2.48
C MET A 119 -3.43 4.35 -2.09
N ARG A 120 -3.26 3.58 -1.04
CA ARG A 120 -4.29 2.68 -0.52
C ARG A 120 -5.49 3.44 0.06
N ILE A 121 -5.24 4.52 0.80
CA ILE A 121 -6.30 5.34 1.41
C ILE A 121 -6.95 6.27 0.39
N LEU A 122 -6.14 7.01 -0.36
CA LEU A 122 -6.64 8.05 -1.27
C LEU A 122 -7.27 7.48 -2.54
N GLN A 123 -6.77 6.36 -3.07
CA GLN A 123 -7.19 5.81 -4.37
C GLN A 123 -7.44 6.92 -5.40
N PRO A 124 -6.45 7.79 -5.66
CA PRO A 124 -6.66 8.97 -6.46
C PRO A 124 -7.08 8.61 -7.89
N LYS A 125 -7.88 9.44 -8.51
CA LYS A 125 -8.24 9.26 -9.92
C LYS A 125 -7.05 9.43 -10.88
N GLY A 126 -5.97 10.04 -10.41
CA GLY A 126 -4.70 10.19 -11.12
C GLY A 126 -3.65 10.89 -10.30
N LEU A 127 -2.39 10.69 -10.67
CA LEU A 127 -1.22 11.32 -10.10
C LEU A 127 -0.54 12.21 -11.13
N ILE A 128 -0.29 13.47 -10.79
CA ILE A 128 0.42 14.44 -11.63
C ILE A 128 1.76 14.79 -11.03
N PHE A 129 2.78 14.76 -11.86
CA PHE A 129 4.17 15.09 -11.55
C PHE A 129 4.71 16.16 -12.49
N LEU A 130 5.69 16.91 -12.03
CA LEU A 130 6.44 17.84 -12.86
C LEU A 130 7.90 17.41 -12.97
N GLU A 131 8.50 17.55 -14.15
CA GLU A 131 9.88 17.15 -14.48
C GLU A 131 10.10 15.63 -14.48
N GLY A 132 9.80 14.92 -13.40
CA GLY A 132 9.72 13.46 -13.37
C GLY A 132 11.04 12.72 -13.24
N CYS A 133 12.11 13.37 -12.76
CA CYS A 133 13.44 12.75 -12.64
C CYS A 133 13.89 12.47 -11.20
N HIS A 134 13.17 12.95 -10.21
CA HIS A 134 13.52 12.74 -8.82
C HIS A 134 13.04 11.38 -8.32
N TYR A 135 13.84 10.74 -7.47
CA TYR A 135 13.58 9.37 -7.00
C TYR A 135 12.24 9.24 -6.28
N GLN A 136 11.81 10.27 -5.53
CA GLN A 136 10.50 10.28 -4.87
C GLN A 136 9.36 10.19 -5.88
N GLN A 137 9.46 10.99 -6.96
CA GLN A 137 8.46 10.99 -8.03
C GLN A 137 8.42 9.66 -8.77
N LEU A 138 9.60 9.08 -9.07
CA LEU A 138 9.70 7.76 -9.71
C LEU A 138 9.12 6.67 -8.82
N LEU A 139 9.36 6.73 -7.51
CA LEU A 139 8.85 5.77 -6.55
C LEU A 139 7.32 5.87 -6.42
N LEU A 140 6.79 7.09 -6.20
CA LEU A 140 5.35 7.30 -6.09
C LEU A 140 4.62 6.92 -7.39
N ALA A 141 5.17 7.24 -8.55
CA ALA A 141 4.60 6.85 -9.84
C ALA A 141 4.61 5.32 -10.03
N THR A 142 5.66 4.64 -9.55
CA THR A 142 5.74 3.17 -9.60
C THR A 142 4.69 2.54 -8.71
N ILE A 143 4.55 2.99 -7.47
CA ILE A 143 3.54 2.53 -6.53
C ILE A 143 2.13 2.82 -7.06
N GLY A 144 1.88 4.05 -7.56
CA GLY A 144 0.59 4.40 -8.17
C GLY A 144 0.21 3.46 -9.32
N ARG A 145 1.17 3.12 -10.18
CA ARG A 145 0.96 2.16 -11.26
C ARG A 145 0.59 0.77 -10.73
N ASP A 146 1.23 0.31 -9.66
CA ASP A 146 0.94 -0.99 -9.05
C ASP A 146 -0.48 -1.04 -8.47
N TYR A 147 -1.04 0.12 -8.08
CA TYR A 147 -2.44 0.29 -7.72
C TYR A 147 -3.38 0.55 -8.93
N GLY A 148 -2.86 0.56 -10.14
CA GLY A 148 -3.65 0.84 -11.35
C GLY A 148 -4.05 2.30 -11.52
N ILE A 149 -3.42 3.23 -10.77
CA ILE A 149 -3.70 4.67 -10.82
C ILE A 149 -3.00 5.28 -12.03
N PRO A 150 -3.70 6.04 -12.89
CA PRO A 150 -3.07 6.75 -13.99
C PRO A 150 -2.03 7.76 -13.50
N THR A 151 -0.83 7.71 -14.05
CA THR A 151 0.27 8.61 -13.72
C THR A 151 0.64 9.49 -14.90
N LEU A 152 0.75 10.79 -14.68
CA LEU A 152 1.04 11.79 -15.70
C LEU A 152 2.20 12.66 -15.24
N CYS A 153 3.21 12.81 -16.09
CA CYS A 153 4.30 13.73 -15.87
C CYS A 153 4.28 14.87 -16.91
N ILE A 154 4.57 16.08 -16.46
CA ILE A 154 4.63 17.27 -17.31
C ILE A 154 6.08 17.67 -17.51
N GLN A 155 6.46 17.94 -18.74
CA GLN A 155 7.77 18.47 -19.08
C GLN A 155 7.97 19.87 -18.46
N GLN A 156 9.05 20.02 -17.67
CA GLN A 156 9.44 21.32 -17.12
C GLN A 156 10.56 22.00 -17.93
N GLY A 157 11.44 21.19 -18.52
CA GLY A 157 12.60 21.68 -19.23
C GLY A 157 13.05 20.75 -20.34
N TRP A 158 14.30 20.89 -20.76
CA TRP A 158 14.95 19.96 -21.67
C TRP A 158 15.83 18.99 -20.88
N PRO A 159 15.30 17.83 -20.44
CA PRO A 159 16.09 16.89 -19.65
C PRO A 159 17.15 16.20 -20.52
N SER A 160 18.36 16.17 -20.04
CA SER A 160 19.44 15.44 -20.69
C SER A 160 19.23 13.92 -20.57
N LEU A 161 19.40 13.20 -21.67
CA LEU A 161 19.43 11.72 -21.69
C LEU A 161 20.62 11.12 -20.90
N MET A 162 21.58 11.92 -20.50
CA MET A 162 22.63 11.52 -19.57
C MET A 162 22.09 11.28 -18.17
N HIS A 163 21.01 11.95 -17.80
CA HIS A 163 20.34 11.73 -16.52
C HIS A 163 19.60 10.40 -16.57
N THR A 164 20.06 9.41 -15.81
CA THR A 164 19.50 8.05 -15.84
C THR A 164 18.02 7.99 -15.46
N ALA A 165 17.55 8.96 -14.70
CA ALA A 165 16.14 9.09 -14.30
C ALA A 165 15.19 9.38 -15.46
N PHE A 166 15.68 9.92 -16.59
CA PHE A 166 14.90 10.09 -17.82
C PHE A 166 14.93 8.86 -18.74
N ARG A 167 15.38 7.72 -18.20
CA ARG A 167 15.32 6.43 -18.90
C ARG A 167 14.46 5.47 -18.11
N ARG A 168 13.55 4.75 -18.79
CA ARG A 168 12.57 3.83 -18.17
C ARG A 168 11.67 4.52 -17.14
N MET A 169 11.21 5.71 -17.50
CA MET A 169 10.27 6.47 -16.66
C MET A 169 8.99 5.66 -16.41
N PRO A 170 8.47 5.61 -15.18
CA PRO A 170 7.33 4.77 -14.81
C PRO A 170 5.96 5.42 -15.11
N TYR A 171 5.94 6.59 -15.72
CA TYR A 171 4.70 7.32 -15.99
C TYR A 171 3.89 6.67 -17.10
N ARG A 172 2.56 6.68 -16.99
CA ARG A 172 1.67 6.25 -18.07
C ARG A 172 1.63 7.28 -19.19
N TYR A 173 1.60 8.56 -18.84
CA TYR A 173 1.54 9.68 -19.78
C TYR A 173 2.66 10.66 -19.50
N TYR A 174 3.27 11.20 -20.57
CA TYR A 174 4.25 12.27 -20.47
C TYR A 174 3.86 13.40 -21.39
N LEU A 175 3.43 14.55 -20.82
CA LEU A 175 3.03 15.72 -21.60
C LEU A 175 4.27 16.51 -22.00
N MET A 176 4.46 16.66 -23.29
CA MET A 176 5.61 17.34 -23.90
C MET A 176 5.20 18.68 -24.48
N TRP A 177 6.19 19.56 -24.64
CA TRP A 177 5.99 20.82 -25.32
C TRP A 177 5.68 20.63 -26.82
N GLY A 178 6.32 19.67 -27.49
CA GLY A 178 6.10 19.40 -28.90
C GLY A 178 6.62 18.05 -29.33
N GLU A 179 6.29 17.64 -30.55
CA GLU A 179 6.59 16.32 -31.11
C GLU A 179 8.10 16.07 -31.26
N GLY A 180 8.93 17.11 -31.42
CA GLY A 180 10.39 17.00 -31.51
C GLY A 180 11.02 16.31 -30.30
N PHE A 181 10.42 16.42 -29.11
CA PHE A 181 10.91 15.76 -27.90
C PHE A 181 10.66 14.24 -27.89
N ARG A 182 9.65 13.74 -28.62
CA ARG A 182 9.37 12.31 -28.71
C ARG A 182 10.57 11.54 -29.21
N THR A 183 11.20 12.03 -30.30
CA THR A 183 12.34 11.34 -30.91
C THR A 183 13.55 11.21 -29.98
N LEU A 184 13.68 12.13 -29.01
CA LEU A 184 14.75 12.10 -28.02
C LEU A 184 14.53 11.04 -26.94
N TRP A 185 13.26 10.82 -26.53
CA TRP A 185 12.96 10.06 -25.30
C TRP A 185 12.34 8.70 -25.53
N GLU A 186 11.54 8.51 -26.58
CA GLU A 186 10.74 7.29 -26.81
C GLU A 186 11.58 6.00 -26.82
N LYS A 187 12.71 6.00 -27.51
CA LYS A 187 13.58 4.82 -27.60
C LYS A 187 14.14 4.33 -26.25
N HIS A 188 14.15 5.18 -25.23
CA HIS A 188 14.65 4.87 -23.89
C HIS A 188 13.53 4.67 -22.86
N ASN A 189 12.29 4.92 -23.25
CA ASN A 189 11.12 4.95 -22.38
C ASN A 189 9.95 4.22 -23.02
N PRO A 190 9.89 2.89 -22.90
CA PRO A 190 8.85 2.11 -23.57
C PRO A 190 7.48 2.16 -22.90
N LEU A 191 7.37 2.74 -21.69
CA LEU A 191 6.10 2.78 -20.93
C LEU A 191 5.27 4.03 -21.21
N PRO A 192 5.81 5.26 -21.21
CA PRO A 192 5.00 6.45 -21.38
C PRO A 192 4.42 6.60 -22.78
N ASP A 193 3.14 6.98 -22.81
CA ASP A 193 2.57 7.61 -24.00
C ASP A 193 3.00 9.08 -23.98
N PHE A 194 3.84 9.48 -24.93
CA PHE A 194 4.32 10.85 -25.10
C PHE A 194 3.28 11.67 -25.83
N VAL A 195 2.77 12.73 -25.21
CA VAL A 195 1.66 13.54 -25.74
C VAL A 195 2.09 15.01 -25.89
N PRO A 196 2.16 15.54 -27.11
CA PRO A 196 2.47 16.94 -27.31
C PRO A 196 1.26 17.80 -26.93
N THR A 197 1.40 18.59 -25.89
CA THR A 197 0.34 19.51 -25.41
C THR A 197 0.70 20.98 -25.55
N GLY A 198 2.00 21.28 -25.53
CA GLY A 198 2.54 22.62 -25.66
C GLY A 198 3.29 23.13 -24.43
N TYR A 199 3.74 24.36 -24.50
CA TYR A 199 4.42 25.11 -23.45
C TYR A 199 3.40 25.99 -22.70
N MET A 200 3.21 25.73 -21.40
CA MET A 200 2.06 26.30 -20.67
C MET A 200 2.17 27.81 -20.37
N TYR A 201 3.35 28.39 -20.51
CA TYR A 201 3.50 29.81 -20.29
C TYR A 201 3.12 30.64 -21.52
N GLN A 202 2.59 31.83 -21.27
CA GLN A 202 2.22 32.76 -22.32
C GLN A 202 3.47 33.25 -23.05
N VAL A 203 3.47 33.11 -24.33
CA VAL A 203 4.44 33.72 -25.23
C VAL A 203 3.85 35.01 -25.79
N GLU A 204 4.47 36.13 -25.45
CA GLU A 204 4.04 37.42 -25.98
C GLU A 204 4.16 37.48 -27.51
N PRO A 205 3.24 38.14 -28.23
CA PRO A 205 3.37 38.35 -29.64
C PRO A 205 4.71 39.02 -29.97
N ARG A 206 5.39 38.51 -30.99
CA ARG A 206 6.72 38.98 -31.37
C ARG A 206 6.75 40.50 -31.62
N ASN A 207 7.43 41.20 -30.75
CA ASN A 207 7.75 42.61 -30.96
C ASN A 207 9.24 42.72 -31.34
N GLU A 208 9.53 42.62 -32.61
CA GLU A 208 10.90 42.60 -33.16
C GLU A 208 11.71 43.85 -32.80
N THR A 209 11.05 44.98 -32.54
CA THR A 209 11.73 46.23 -32.16
C THR A 209 12.30 46.21 -30.75
N LYS A 210 11.86 45.27 -29.89
CA LYS A 210 12.35 45.12 -28.52
C LYS A 210 13.47 44.08 -28.38
N LYS A 211 13.69 43.23 -29.40
CA LYS A 211 14.68 42.13 -29.34
C LYS A 211 16.04 42.61 -29.81
N GLU A 212 16.80 43.18 -28.90
CA GLU A 212 18.13 43.73 -29.21
C GLU A 212 19.27 43.10 -28.44
N CYS A 213 18.96 42.27 -27.40
CA CYS A 213 19.95 41.82 -26.48
C CYS A 213 20.48 40.40 -26.79
N VAL A 214 21.75 40.18 -26.48
CA VAL A 214 22.33 38.84 -26.27
C VAL A 214 22.21 38.51 -24.80
N THR A 215 21.56 37.40 -24.46
CA THR A 215 21.33 37.02 -23.07
C THR A 215 22.13 35.79 -22.70
N PHE A 216 22.97 35.91 -21.69
CA PHE A 216 23.63 34.76 -21.06
C PHE A 216 22.77 34.25 -19.91
N PHE A 217 22.31 32.98 -20.00
CA PHE A 217 21.59 32.32 -18.96
C PHE A 217 22.58 31.50 -18.14
N LEU A 218 22.93 31.99 -16.96
CA LEU A 218 23.82 31.27 -16.06
C LEU A 218 23.10 30.09 -15.41
N GLN A 219 23.82 29.02 -15.20
CA GLN A 219 23.35 27.82 -14.51
C GLN A 219 24.14 27.55 -13.25
N GLY A 220 23.55 26.77 -12.32
CA GLY A 220 24.24 26.39 -11.10
C GLY A 220 25.28 25.31 -11.29
N PRO A 221 26.26 25.21 -10.40
CA PRO A 221 27.26 24.15 -10.41
C PRO A 221 26.76 22.87 -9.77
N PHE A 222 25.79 22.20 -10.41
CA PHE A 222 25.19 20.96 -9.90
C PHE A 222 26.18 19.78 -9.90
N PHE A 223 27.15 19.77 -10.83
CA PHE A 223 28.20 18.75 -10.93
C PHE A 223 29.59 19.37 -10.84
N LEU A 224 30.60 18.57 -10.56
CA LEU A 224 31.98 19.04 -10.51
C LEU A 224 32.47 19.71 -11.81
N SER A 225 32.01 19.20 -12.95
CA SER A 225 32.26 19.75 -14.29
C SER A 225 31.68 21.17 -14.44
N ASP A 226 30.52 21.41 -13.81
CA ASP A 226 29.79 22.67 -13.94
C ASP A 226 30.52 23.85 -13.29
N LYS A 227 31.32 23.60 -12.25
CA LYS A 227 32.13 24.64 -11.63
C LYS A 227 33.13 25.23 -12.61
N ARG A 228 33.79 24.40 -13.41
CA ARG A 228 34.74 24.86 -14.44
C ARG A 228 34.03 25.64 -15.52
N TYR A 229 32.95 25.09 -16.02
CA TYR A 229 32.11 25.73 -17.03
C TYR A 229 31.60 27.10 -16.56
N LEU A 230 31.05 27.18 -15.36
CA LEU A 230 30.56 28.44 -14.79
C LEU A 230 31.68 29.49 -14.66
N GLN A 231 32.85 29.09 -14.14
CA GLN A 231 33.99 29.99 -14.04
C GLN A 231 34.49 30.47 -15.41
N GLU A 232 34.48 29.59 -16.38
CA GLU A 232 34.88 29.97 -17.76
C GLU A 232 33.87 30.89 -18.38
N MET A 233 32.58 30.59 -18.26
CA MET A 233 31.49 31.45 -18.74
C MET A 233 31.58 32.85 -18.11
N ILE A 234 31.76 32.94 -16.81
CA ILE A 234 31.93 34.21 -16.09
C ILE A 234 33.09 35.03 -16.66
N ARG A 235 34.24 34.39 -16.93
CA ARG A 235 35.40 35.09 -17.54
C ARG A 235 35.15 35.53 -18.98
N LEU A 236 34.38 34.75 -19.74
CA LEU A 236 34.10 35.05 -21.15
C LEU A 236 33.13 36.19 -21.36
N ILE A 237 32.12 36.35 -20.51
CA ILE A 237 31.04 37.34 -20.69
C ILE A 237 31.60 38.73 -20.88
N GLY A 238 32.45 39.20 -19.98
CA GLY A 238 33.05 40.54 -20.08
C GLY A 238 33.89 40.71 -21.33
N THR A 239 34.65 39.71 -21.72
CA THR A 239 35.49 39.75 -22.94
C THR A 239 34.63 39.76 -24.20
N VAL A 240 33.60 38.91 -24.27
CA VAL A 240 32.70 38.88 -25.41
C VAL A 240 31.92 40.19 -25.55
N ALA A 241 31.42 40.74 -24.44
CA ALA A 241 30.69 41.99 -24.43
C ALA A 241 31.57 43.14 -24.98
N ALA A 242 32.87 43.15 -24.63
CA ALA A 242 33.80 44.19 -25.14
C ALA A 242 34.05 44.06 -26.66
N GLU A 243 33.97 42.88 -27.25
CA GLU A 243 34.06 42.67 -28.70
C GLU A 243 32.85 43.17 -29.49
N PHE A 244 31.70 43.35 -28.80
CA PHE A 244 30.44 43.85 -29.41
C PHE A 244 29.91 45.11 -28.72
N PRO A 245 30.64 46.22 -28.71
CA PRO A 245 30.27 47.42 -27.93
C PRO A 245 28.94 48.05 -28.33
N ALA A 246 28.47 47.84 -29.55
CA ALA A 246 27.18 48.31 -30.06
C ALA A 246 25.97 47.42 -29.68
N ARG A 247 26.21 46.32 -28.99
CA ARG A 247 25.17 45.34 -28.60
C ARG A 247 24.97 45.38 -27.10
N ARG A 248 23.73 45.19 -26.64
CA ARG A 248 23.41 44.99 -25.22
C ARG A 248 23.49 43.53 -24.83
N PHE A 249 24.10 43.28 -23.68
CA PHE A 249 24.22 41.97 -23.08
C PHE A 249 23.42 41.93 -21.78
N LEU A 250 22.54 40.92 -21.67
CA LEU A 250 21.88 40.61 -20.42
C LEU A 250 22.56 39.41 -19.81
N VAL A 251 22.77 39.44 -18.51
CA VAL A 251 23.25 38.28 -17.76
C VAL A 251 22.15 37.88 -16.76
N ARG A 252 21.48 36.79 -17.02
CA ARG A 252 20.45 36.25 -16.14
C ARG A 252 21.07 35.23 -15.19
N GLU A 253 21.08 35.55 -13.90
CA GLU A 253 21.53 34.61 -12.87
C GLU A 253 20.55 33.45 -12.66
N HIS A 254 21.10 32.30 -12.21
CA HIS A 254 20.26 31.19 -11.75
C HIS A 254 19.61 31.55 -10.41
N PRO A 255 18.33 31.22 -10.17
CA PRO A 255 17.65 31.58 -8.91
C PRO A 255 18.35 31.09 -7.64
N GLU A 256 18.95 29.92 -7.70
CA GLU A 256 19.62 29.26 -6.56
C GLU A 256 21.12 29.56 -6.46
N PHE A 257 21.73 30.16 -7.49
CA PHE A 257 23.18 30.39 -7.55
C PHE A 257 23.49 31.80 -8.02
N ARG A 258 23.86 32.65 -7.09
CA ARG A 258 24.27 34.03 -7.36
C ARG A 258 25.77 34.08 -7.60
N ILE A 259 26.19 34.95 -8.49
CA ILE A 259 27.59 35.24 -8.72
C ILE A 259 28.16 36.08 -7.57
N GLY A 260 29.49 35.97 -7.37
CA GLY A 260 30.20 36.76 -6.34
C GLY A 260 30.14 38.24 -6.63
N GLU A 261 30.11 39.05 -5.55
CA GLU A 261 30.02 40.51 -5.59
C GLU A 261 31.17 41.14 -6.40
N GLU A 262 32.38 40.60 -6.32
CA GLU A 262 33.57 41.07 -7.07
C GLU A 262 33.31 41.03 -8.59
N VAL A 263 32.76 39.90 -9.09
CA VAL A 263 32.47 39.76 -10.51
C VAL A 263 31.32 40.67 -10.92
N ARG A 264 30.33 40.86 -10.06
CA ARG A 264 29.20 41.74 -10.29
C ARG A 264 29.69 43.19 -10.45
N MET A 265 30.52 43.67 -9.54
CA MET A 265 31.14 45.01 -9.59
C MET A 265 32.01 45.22 -10.85
N GLU A 266 32.74 44.18 -11.29
CA GLU A 266 33.50 44.24 -12.55
C GLU A 266 32.61 44.41 -13.75
N TRP A 267 31.52 43.67 -13.83
CA TRP A 267 30.58 43.73 -14.98
C TRP A 267 29.76 45.00 -14.99
N GLU A 268 29.40 45.57 -13.85
CA GLU A 268 28.72 46.87 -13.76
C GLU A 268 29.55 48.04 -14.36
N GLN A 269 30.83 47.89 -14.50
CA GLN A 269 31.71 48.84 -15.14
C GLN A 269 31.74 48.71 -16.68
N ILE A 270 31.14 47.62 -17.22
CA ILE A 270 31.09 47.37 -18.65
C ILE A 270 29.76 47.97 -19.20
N PRO A 271 29.78 49.07 -20.00
CA PRO A 271 28.58 49.88 -20.30
C PRO A 271 27.45 49.12 -21.00
N ASN A 272 27.75 48.02 -21.66
CA ASN A 272 26.80 47.27 -22.46
C ASN A 272 26.39 45.93 -21.78
N ILE A 273 26.73 45.67 -20.50
CA ILE A 273 26.25 44.57 -19.69
C ILE A 273 25.20 45.08 -18.70
N GLU A 274 24.09 44.34 -18.62
CA GLU A 274 23.02 44.55 -17.67
C GLU A 274 22.78 43.23 -16.90
N MET A 275 22.91 43.28 -15.58
CA MET A 275 22.57 42.17 -14.72
C MET A 275 21.09 42.06 -14.47
N VAL A 276 20.50 40.88 -14.63
CA VAL A 276 19.11 40.59 -14.35
C VAL A 276 19.03 39.53 -13.25
N THR A 277 18.86 39.95 -12.02
CA THR A 277 18.86 39.10 -10.83
C THR A 277 17.47 38.53 -10.58
N ASP A 278 16.45 39.36 -10.72
CA ASP A 278 15.05 39.02 -10.40
C ASP A 278 14.16 39.37 -11.60
N GLY A 279 12.85 39.15 -11.45
CA GLY A 279 11.85 39.40 -12.51
C GLY A 279 11.45 38.14 -13.30
N LYS A 280 10.38 38.30 -14.04
CA LYS A 280 9.80 37.18 -14.82
C LYS A 280 10.69 36.85 -16.03
N LEU A 281 10.91 35.57 -16.26
CA LEU A 281 11.74 35.10 -17.37
C LEU A 281 11.17 35.53 -18.74
N ALA A 282 9.85 35.63 -18.87
CA ALA A 282 9.19 36.18 -20.06
C ALA A 282 9.64 37.60 -20.43
N GLU A 283 9.90 38.46 -19.46
CA GLU A 283 10.40 39.84 -19.70
C GLU A 283 11.82 39.83 -20.26
N VAL A 284 12.63 38.88 -19.82
CA VAL A 284 13.99 38.66 -20.33
C VAL A 284 13.91 38.17 -21.78
N PHE A 285 13.07 37.17 -22.05
CA PHE A 285 12.89 36.65 -23.41
C PHE A 285 12.32 37.68 -24.39
N ALA A 286 11.45 38.58 -23.93
CA ALA A 286 10.93 39.68 -24.77
C ALA A 286 12.04 40.59 -25.31
N ARG A 287 13.19 40.69 -24.63
CA ARG A 287 14.38 41.49 -25.03
C ARG A 287 15.46 40.64 -25.70
N THR A 288 15.39 39.31 -25.59
CA THR A 288 16.46 38.41 -26.03
C THR A 288 16.34 38.08 -27.50
N ARG A 289 17.39 38.39 -28.27
CA ARG A 289 17.53 37.97 -29.68
C ARG A 289 18.36 36.67 -29.78
N VAL A 290 19.44 36.61 -29.00
CA VAL A 290 20.28 35.40 -28.92
C VAL A 290 20.40 34.98 -27.47
N GLY A 291 20.02 33.75 -27.20
CA GLY A 291 20.23 33.13 -25.87
C GLY A 291 21.52 32.31 -25.85
N VAL A 292 22.39 32.54 -24.87
CA VAL A 292 23.65 31.80 -24.70
C VAL A 292 23.61 31.06 -23.38
N ALA A 293 23.83 29.76 -23.43
CA ALA A 293 24.02 28.91 -22.25
C ALA A 293 24.71 27.60 -22.62
N HIS A 294 24.98 26.75 -21.64
CA HIS A 294 25.46 25.39 -21.89
C HIS A 294 24.29 24.42 -22.12
N TYR A 295 23.61 24.03 -21.06
CA TYR A 295 22.46 23.08 -21.15
C TYR A 295 21.19 23.59 -20.45
N SER A 296 21.06 24.87 -20.30
CA SER A 296 19.89 25.48 -19.65
C SER A 296 18.61 25.29 -20.47
N SER A 297 17.53 24.87 -19.80
CA SER A 297 16.18 24.82 -20.40
C SER A 297 15.76 26.17 -21.00
N SER A 298 16.28 27.28 -20.46
CA SER A 298 16.01 28.63 -20.95
C SER A 298 16.42 28.85 -22.41
N LEU A 299 17.32 28.02 -22.96
CA LEU A 299 17.63 28.08 -24.40
C LEU A 299 16.39 27.69 -25.25
N MET A 300 15.75 26.57 -24.86
CA MET A 300 14.56 26.10 -25.60
C MET A 300 13.33 26.94 -25.26
N GLU A 301 13.16 27.38 -24.03
CA GLU A 301 12.14 28.37 -23.70
C GLU A 301 12.32 29.68 -24.52
N GLY A 302 13.57 30.10 -24.70
CA GLY A 302 13.92 31.22 -25.59
C GLY A 302 13.47 30.99 -27.03
N VAL A 303 13.58 29.77 -27.56
CA VAL A 303 13.08 29.39 -28.89
C VAL A 303 11.57 29.60 -28.99
N ALA A 304 10.81 29.23 -27.96
CA ALA A 304 9.36 29.51 -27.91
C ALA A 304 9.07 30.97 -28.07
N HIS A 305 9.91 31.84 -27.52
CA HIS A 305 9.83 33.31 -27.66
C HIS A 305 10.52 33.86 -28.92
N GLY A 306 11.09 32.98 -29.78
CA GLY A 306 11.76 33.37 -31.02
C GLY A 306 13.19 33.90 -30.84
N ALA A 307 13.85 33.60 -29.74
CA ALA A 307 15.29 33.81 -29.57
C ALA A 307 16.08 32.69 -30.25
N VAL A 308 17.25 33.05 -30.81
CA VAL A 308 18.15 32.06 -31.42
C VAL A 308 19.04 31.48 -30.34
N PRO A 309 19.03 30.15 -30.12
CA PRO A 309 19.93 29.50 -29.14
C PRO A 309 21.35 29.43 -29.69
N LEU A 310 22.33 29.85 -28.90
CA LEU A 310 23.74 29.61 -29.11
C LEU A 310 24.30 28.83 -27.90
N VAL A 311 24.51 27.57 -28.09
CA VAL A 311 25.06 26.71 -27.04
C VAL A 311 26.57 26.95 -26.95
N TYR A 312 27.06 27.23 -25.74
CA TYR A 312 28.49 27.23 -25.48
C TYR A 312 28.88 25.96 -24.73
N ASP A 313 29.52 25.03 -25.40
CA ASP A 313 29.95 23.73 -24.87
C ASP A 313 31.45 23.54 -24.99
N PRO A 314 32.25 24.05 -24.03
CA PRO A 314 33.72 23.92 -24.05
C PRO A 314 34.19 22.51 -23.68
N THR A 315 33.29 21.58 -23.35
CA THR A 315 33.63 20.24 -22.94
C THR A 315 33.59 19.29 -24.13
N GLU A 316 34.70 18.61 -24.42
CA GLU A 316 34.73 17.62 -25.48
C GLU A 316 33.77 16.47 -25.15
N GLY A 317 32.79 16.23 -26.03
CA GLY A 317 31.84 15.13 -25.92
C GLY A 317 30.76 15.34 -24.85
N SER A 318 30.51 16.55 -24.40
CA SER A 318 29.37 16.85 -23.55
C SER A 318 28.06 16.43 -24.22
N ARG A 319 27.32 15.58 -23.55
CA ARG A 319 25.97 15.17 -23.97
C ARG A 319 24.87 15.95 -23.24
N TYR A 320 25.22 16.99 -22.51
CA TYR A 320 24.27 17.82 -21.79
C TYR A 320 23.68 18.93 -22.69
N SER A 321 24.45 19.38 -23.66
CA SER A 321 23.98 20.42 -24.57
C SER A 321 22.92 19.87 -25.53
N PRO A 322 21.81 20.59 -25.73
CA PRO A 322 20.89 20.30 -26.83
C PRO A 322 21.61 20.44 -28.17
N ASP A 323 21.39 19.55 -29.11
CA ASP A 323 21.94 19.67 -30.48
C ASP A 323 21.12 20.62 -31.33
N VAL A 324 21.10 21.90 -30.94
CA VAL A 324 20.34 22.94 -31.60
C VAL A 324 20.78 23.20 -33.05
N GLU A 325 22.01 22.81 -33.40
CA GLU A 325 22.55 22.96 -34.76
C GLU A 325 22.01 21.87 -35.69
N ALA A 326 22.01 20.60 -35.24
CA ALA A 326 21.41 19.50 -35.99
C ALA A 326 19.90 19.70 -36.18
N GLU A 327 19.21 20.30 -35.20
CA GLU A 327 17.79 20.59 -35.23
C GLU A 327 17.45 21.88 -35.99
N GLY A 328 18.44 22.58 -36.56
CA GLY A 328 18.24 23.78 -37.35
C GLY A 328 17.83 25.04 -36.57
N LEU A 329 17.85 24.98 -35.23
CA LEU A 329 17.39 26.05 -34.35
C LEU A 329 18.46 27.13 -34.07
N GLY A 330 19.74 26.74 -34.02
CA GLY A 330 20.79 27.64 -33.60
C GLY A 330 22.18 27.17 -33.98
N MET A 331 23.15 27.45 -33.10
CA MET A 331 24.55 27.07 -33.28
C MET A 331 25.14 26.54 -32.00
N ILE A 332 26.22 25.75 -32.13
CA ILE A 332 27.04 25.25 -31.03
C ILE A 332 28.45 25.81 -31.18
N ALA A 333 29.02 26.35 -30.10
CA ALA A 333 30.36 26.90 -30.00
C ALA A 333 31.13 26.15 -28.89
N LYS A 334 32.35 25.72 -29.17
CA LYS A 334 33.21 25.01 -28.21
C LYS A 334 34.38 25.87 -27.69
N THR A 335 34.71 26.93 -28.42
CA THR A 335 35.77 27.88 -28.03
C THR A 335 35.23 29.31 -27.99
N LYS A 336 35.96 30.22 -27.41
CA LYS A 336 35.66 31.65 -27.40
C LYS A 336 35.54 32.19 -28.82
N GLU A 337 36.43 31.79 -29.71
CA GLU A 337 36.46 32.26 -31.11
C GLU A 337 35.21 31.76 -31.88
N GLU A 338 34.79 30.52 -31.61
CA GLU A 338 33.53 29.97 -32.17
C GLU A 338 32.31 30.67 -31.57
N LEU A 339 32.32 31.01 -30.27
CA LEU A 339 31.24 31.77 -29.63
C LEU A 339 31.08 33.17 -30.24
N THR A 340 32.16 33.91 -30.37
CA THR A 340 32.14 35.26 -30.97
C THR A 340 31.84 35.23 -32.47
N GLY A 341 32.38 34.22 -33.19
CA GLY A 341 32.04 33.93 -34.58
C GLY A 341 30.56 33.57 -34.79
N GLY A 342 30.03 32.70 -33.89
CA GLY A 342 28.61 32.34 -33.87
C GLY A 342 27.70 33.53 -33.61
N LEU A 343 28.02 34.38 -32.63
CA LEU A 343 27.31 35.62 -32.37
C LEU A 343 27.33 36.56 -33.58
N SER A 344 28.48 36.77 -34.19
CA SER A 344 28.61 37.59 -35.39
C SER A 344 27.77 37.08 -36.52
N ARG A 345 27.75 35.77 -36.74
CA ARG A 345 26.95 35.13 -37.80
C ARG A 345 25.46 35.25 -37.55
N ILE A 346 24.99 34.97 -36.31
CA ILE A 346 23.57 35.06 -35.96
C ILE A 346 23.11 36.54 -36.06
N LEU A 347 23.89 37.47 -35.50
CA LEU A 347 23.56 38.87 -35.49
C LEU A 347 23.63 39.50 -36.89
N GLY A 348 24.51 38.99 -37.78
CA GLY A 348 24.62 39.44 -39.20
C GLY A 348 23.54 38.84 -40.10
N ASN A 349 22.98 37.70 -39.76
CA ASN A 349 21.96 37.00 -40.56
C ASN A 349 20.69 36.75 -39.74
N CYS A 350 20.26 37.72 -38.97
CA CYS A 350 19.13 37.58 -38.06
C CYS A 350 17.85 37.06 -38.72
N GLU A 351 17.55 37.53 -39.96
CA GLU A 351 16.34 37.16 -40.66
C GLU A 351 16.33 35.68 -41.08
N ASP A 352 17.47 35.13 -41.51
CA ASP A 352 17.59 33.73 -41.89
C ASP A 352 17.35 32.82 -40.66
N PHE A 353 17.95 33.15 -39.51
CA PHE A 353 17.75 32.40 -38.29
C PHE A 353 16.31 32.53 -37.76
N LYS A 354 15.71 33.69 -37.87
CA LYS A 354 14.31 33.91 -37.53
C LYS A 354 13.39 33.01 -38.36
N GLN A 355 13.56 32.99 -39.69
CA GLN A 355 12.77 32.14 -40.59
C GLN A 355 12.95 30.64 -40.25
N ARG A 356 14.16 30.23 -39.91
CA ARG A 356 14.43 28.83 -39.46
C ARG A 356 13.65 28.53 -38.19
N ILE A 357 13.74 29.39 -37.16
CA ILE A 357 13.01 29.17 -35.90
C ILE A 357 11.50 29.15 -36.17
N GLU A 358 10.97 30.07 -36.99
CA GLU A 358 9.54 30.07 -37.32
C GLU A 358 9.07 28.80 -38.02
N LYS A 359 9.94 28.19 -38.80
CA LYS A 359 9.65 26.92 -39.49
C LYS A 359 9.72 25.71 -38.54
N GLU A 360 10.73 25.64 -37.68
CA GLU A 360 10.99 24.46 -36.82
C GLU A 360 10.28 24.56 -35.45
N GLN A 361 9.91 25.79 -34.99
CA GLN A 361 9.27 25.98 -33.68
C GLN A 361 7.99 25.15 -33.47
N PRO A 362 7.08 24.97 -34.47
CA PRO A 362 5.90 24.12 -34.27
C PRO A 362 6.19 22.67 -33.97
N LEU A 363 7.36 22.12 -34.35
CA LEU A 363 7.81 20.80 -34.00
C LEU A 363 8.15 20.71 -32.52
N TRP A 364 8.71 21.79 -31.93
CA TRP A 364 9.15 21.83 -30.54
C TRP A 364 8.09 22.36 -29.57
N PHE A 365 7.13 23.14 -30.08
CA PHE A 365 6.06 23.75 -29.30
C PHE A 365 4.73 23.61 -30.01
N GLN A 366 3.93 22.62 -29.64
CA GLN A 366 2.62 22.34 -30.23
C GLN A 366 1.65 23.50 -30.08
N ALA A 367 1.67 24.12 -28.90
CA ALA A 367 0.88 25.29 -28.52
C ALA A 367 1.61 26.08 -27.43
N THR A 368 1.10 27.23 -27.05
CA THR A 368 1.64 28.05 -25.94
C THR A 368 0.52 28.67 -25.12
N GLY A 369 0.78 28.97 -23.85
CA GLY A 369 -0.13 29.67 -22.94
C GLY A 369 -1.50 29.00 -22.78
N GLU A 370 -2.58 29.77 -22.94
CA GLU A 370 -3.96 29.29 -22.67
C GLU A 370 -4.39 28.11 -23.55
N GLU A 371 -3.89 28.00 -24.76
CA GLU A 371 -4.18 26.88 -25.62
C GLU A 371 -3.57 25.57 -25.05
N THR A 372 -2.32 25.63 -24.57
CA THR A 372 -1.65 24.51 -23.90
C THR A 372 -2.39 24.11 -22.64
N LEU A 373 -2.79 25.06 -21.80
CA LEU A 373 -3.54 24.78 -20.58
C LEU A 373 -4.87 24.10 -20.88
N ARG A 374 -5.60 24.54 -21.91
CA ARG A 374 -6.82 23.84 -22.36
C ARG A 374 -6.54 22.40 -22.82
N ASN A 375 -5.47 22.20 -23.58
CA ASN A 375 -5.07 20.86 -24.05
C ASN A 375 -4.75 19.96 -22.88
N MET A 376 -3.98 20.44 -21.90
CA MET A 376 -3.60 19.68 -20.70
C MET A 376 -4.82 19.33 -19.84
N VAL A 377 -5.69 20.32 -19.55
CA VAL A 377 -6.92 20.10 -18.77
C VAL A 377 -7.85 19.10 -19.46
N GLY A 378 -8.05 19.27 -20.79
CA GLY A 378 -8.85 18.34 -21.59
C GLY A 378 -8.31 16.92 -21.53
N PHE A 379 -7.00 16.75 -21.68
CA PHE A 379 -6.33 15.46 -21.58
C PHE A 379 -6.47 14.84 -20.17
N ILE A 380 -6.24 15.62 -19.11
CA ILE A 380 -6.40 15.17 -17.73
C ILE A 380 -7.83 14.68 -17.47
N LYS A 381 -8.84 15.47 -17.85
CA LYS A 381 -10.26 15.10 -17.68
C LYS A 381 -10.64 13.84 -18.47
N GLU A 382 -10.06 13.62 -19.66
CA GLU A 382 -10.30 12.43 -20.48
C GLU A 382 -9.63 11.17 -19.89
N LYS A 383 -8.36 11.27 -19.46
CA LYS A 383 -7.54 10.13 -19.06
C LYS A 383 -7.62 9.82 -17.56
N MET A 384 -8.13 10.77 -16.78
CA MET A 384 -8.32 10.66 -15.32
C MET A 384 -9.76 11.01 -14.96
N PRO A 385 -10.77 10.23 -15.45
CA PRO A 385 -12.15 10.48 -15.14
C PRO A 385 -12.42 10.33 -13.63
N PRO A 386 -13.51 10.91 -13.11
CA PRO A 386 -13.91 10.68 -11.73
C PRO A 386 -13.98 9.18 -11.45
N VAL A 387 -13.28 8.76 -10.44
CA VAL A 387 -13.38 7.38 -9.93
C VAL A 387 -14.64 7.35 -9.06
N THR A 388 -15.57 6.45 -9.37
CA THR A 388 -16.52 6.03 -8.34
C THR A 388 -15.65 5.40 -7.25
N LEU A 389 -15.56 6.03 -6.08
CA LEU A 389 -14.82 5.46 -4.96
C LEU A 389 -15.32 4.04 -4.78
N LYS A 390 -14.50 3.07 -5.13
CA LYS A 390 -14.65 1.73 -4.56
C LYS A 390 -14.48 1.99 -3.08
N GLU A 391 -15.55 1.81 -2.34
CA GLU A 391 -15.51 1.99 -0.90
C GLU A 391 -14.25 1.28 -0.40
N ILE A 392 -13.41 1.97 0.36
CA ILE A 392 -12.08 1.50 0.81
C ILE A 392 -12.18 0.14 1.51
N TYR A 393 -13.37 -0.21 1.93
CA TYR A 393 -13.72 -1.47 2.59
C TYR A 393 -14.17 -2.57 1.62
N VAL A 394 -14.45 -2.28 0.35
CA VAL A 394 -14.77 -3.31 -0.65
C VAL A 394 -13.49 -3.99 -1.07
N VAL A 395 -13.41 -5.27 -0.81
CA VAL A 395 -12.25 -6.09 -1.17
C VAL A 395 -12.44 -6.65 -2.57
N ASP A 396 -11.60 -6.20 -3.49
CA ASP A 396 -11.48 -6.82 -4.79
C ASP A 396 -10.81 -8.20 -4.63
N ALA A 397 -11.45 -9.24 -5.13
CA ALA A 397 -10.90 -10.60 -5.10
C ALA A 397 -9.52 -10.68 -5.79
N ASP A 398 -9.27 -9.82 -6.78
CA ASP A 398 -7.98 -9.76 -7.48
C ASP A 398 -6.83 -9.31 -6.57
N THR A 399 -7.11 -8.50 -5.53
CA THR A 399 -6.09 -8.13 -4.53
C THR A 399 -5.59 -9.33 -3.73
N LEU A 400 -6.38 -10.40 -3.67
CA LEU A 400 -6.02 -11.64 -3.00
C LEU A 400 -5.12 -12.56 -3.85
N THR A 401 -4.95 -12.26 -5.14
CA THR A 401 -4.09 -13.04 -6.06
C THR A 401 -2.60 -12.72 -5.95
N ARG A 402 -2.23 -11.64 -5.25
CA ARG A 402 -0.82 -11.24 -5.09
C ARG A 402 0.01 -12.38 -4.49
N GLU A 403 1.24 -12.51 -4.96
CA GLU A 403 2.19 -13.45 -4.39
C GLU A 403 2.53 -13.08 -2.93
N ARG A 404 2.54 -14.07 -2.03
CA ARG A 404 2.79 -13.90 -0.61
C ARG A 404 3.89 -14.82 -0.13
N PRO A 405 4.77 -14.37 0.78
CA PRO A 405 5.73 -15.24 1.44
C PRO A 405 5.03 -16.35 2.22
N VAL A 406 5.75 -17.45 2.42
CA VAL A 406 5.27 -18.58 3.22
C VAL A 406 5.22 -18.18 4.69
N GLY A 407 4.05 -18.30 5.29
CA GLY A 407 3.76 -17.96 6.67
C GLY A 407 2.27 -18.05 6.93
N VAL A 408 1.85 -17.74 8.16
CA VAL A 408 0.46 -17.84 8.62
C VAL A 408 0.01 -16.52 9.25
N SER A 409 -1.01 -15.90 8.65
CA SER A 409 -1.70 -14.73 9.19
C SER A 409 -2.89 -15.15 10.04
N GLY A 410 -2.96 -14.71 11.30
CA GLY A 410 -4.17 -14.77 12.10
C GLY A 410 -5.11 -13.62 11.74
N LEU A 411 -6.39 -13.90 11.55
CA LEU A 411 -7.42 -12.89 11.27
C LEU A 411 -8.32 -12.74 12.50
N LEU A 412 -8.03 -11.76 13.34
CA LEU A 412 -8.75 -11.47 14.58
C LEU A 412 -9.77 -10.34 14.36
N ARG A 413 -11.03 -10.63 14.67
CA ARG A 413 -12.13 -9.66 14.57
C ARG A 413 -12.64 -9.35 15.96
N CYS A 414 -12.84 -8.06 16.23
CA CYS A 414 -13.19 -7.59 17.58
C CYS A 414 -14.38 -6.64 17.54
N LYS A 415 -15.34 -6.88 18.43
CA LYS A 415 -16.37 -5.95 18.85
C LYS A 415 -16.67 -6.20 20.32
N ASN A 416 -16.35 -5.24 21.20
CA ASN A 416 -16.55 -5.34 22.64
C ASN A 416 -16.01 -6.65 23.24
N CYS A 417 -14.69 -6.87 23.13
CA CYS A 417 -14.02 -8.11 23.50
C CYS A 417 -13.06 -7.96 24.69
N GLU A 418 -13.16 -6.89 25.49
CA GLU A 418 -12.16 -6.59 26.54
C GLU A 418 -11.91 -7.72 27.53
N ASP A 419 -12.90 -8.60 27.79
CA ASP A 419 -12.83 -9.62 28.84
C ASP A 419 -11.69 -10.63 28.66
N PHE A 420 -11.48 -11.12 27.44
CA PHE A 420 -10.52 -12.21 27.17
C PHE A 420 -9.53 -11.91 26.01
N LEU A 421 -9.60 -10.71 25.44
CA LEU A 421 -8.81 -10.34 24.28
C LEU A 421 -7.29 -10.48 24.50
N GLU A 422 -6.79 -10.04 25.66
CA GLU A 422 -5.36 -10.19 25.97
C GLU A 422 -4.93 -11.66 26.03
N MET A 423 -5.72 -12.50 26.73
CA MET A 423 -5.43 -13.93 26.82
C MET A 423 -5.50 -14.63 25.44
N CYS A 424 -6.47 -14.24 24.62
CA CYS A 424 -6.59 -14.74 23.25
C CYS A 424 -5.30 -14.45 22.48
N ILE A 425 -4.86 -13.19 22.44
CA ILE A 425 -3.67 -12.75 21.72
C ILE A 425 -2.43 -13.49 22.25
N ASP A 426 -2.18 -13.46 23.56
CA ASP A 426 -1.00 -14.09 24.18
C ASP A 426 -0.98 -15.61 23.97
N SER A 427 -2.14 -16.24 23.79
CA SER A 427 -2.22 -17.67 23.54
C SER A 427 -1.93 -18.07 22.09
N CYS A 428 -2.15 -17.19 21.11
CA CYS A 428 -2.01 -17.52 19.68
C CYS A 428 -0.77 -16.91 19.01
N ILE A 429 -0.27 -15.76 19.50
CA ILE A 429 0.74 -14.96 18.80
C ILE A 429 2.05 -15.70 18.53
N ASP A 430 2.49 -16.57 19.44
CA ASP A 430 3.71 -17.37 19.27
C ASP A 430 3.63 -18.36 18.10
N GLY A 431 2.43 -18.78 17.73
CA GLY A 431 2.21 -19.68 16.61
C GLY A 431 2.15 -18.98 15.25
N LEU A 432 1.80 -17.69 15.23
CA LEU A 432 1.53 -16.91 14.02
C LEU A 432 2.75 -16.12 13.56
N ASP A 433 2.82 -15.83 12.27
CA ASP A 433 3.80 -14.90 11.70
C ASP A 433 3.31 -13.45 11.80
N GLU A 434 1.99 -13.25 11.67
CA GLU A 434 1.33 -11.98 11.97
C GLU A 434 -0.08 -12.22 12.51
N LEU A 435 -0.61 -11.23 13.22
CA LEU A 435 -2.00 -11.14 13.65
C LEU A 435 -2.61 -9.85 13.11
N ILE A 436 -3.55 -9.99 12.20
CA ILE A 436 -4.36 -8.88 11.68
C ILE A 436 -5.55 -8.70 12.62
N ALA A 437 -5.51 -7.69 13.46
CA ALA A 437 -6.58 -7.36 14.39
C ALA A 437 -7.44 -6.24 13.81
N VAL A 438 -8.70 -6.54 13.55
CA VAL A 438 -9.66 -5.56 13.02
C VAL A 438 -10.79 -5.39 14.02
N TYR A 439 -11.08 -4.15 14.40
CA TYR A 439 -12.16 -3.83 15.32
C TYR A 439 -13.18 -2.88 14.69
N HIS A 440 -14.43 -2.95 15.13
CA HIS A 440 -15.47 -2.03 14.70
C HIS A 440 -16.44 -1.73 15.85
N ASP A 441 -16.96 -0.52 15.87
CA ASP A 441 -18.08 -0.10 16.74
C ASP A 441 -17.91 -0.57 18.20
N CYS A 442 -16.70 -0.37 18.78
CA CYS A 442 -16.36 -0.76 20.13
C CYS A 442 -16.69 0.38 21.10
N THR A 443 -17.36 0.03 22.21
CA THR A 443 -17.70 0.93 23.33
C THR A 443 -16.92 0.60 24.61
N ASP A 444 -16.13 -0.46 24.60
CA ASP A 444 -15.28 -0.95 25.68
C ASP A 444 -13.79 -0.65 25.40
N ARG A 445 -12.89 -1.21 26.21
CA ARG A 445 -11.44 -1.02 26.08
C ARG A 445 -10.77 -1.86 24.98
N THR A 446 -11.53 -2.54 24.12
CA THR A 446 -10.98 -3.36 23.02
C THR A 446 -9.94 -2.61 22.19
N PRO A 447 -10.18 -1.37 21.67
CA PRO A 447 -9.19 -0.66 20.88
C PRO A 447 -7.91 -0.31 21.64
N GLU A 448 -8.04 -0.01 22.95
CA GLU A 448 -6.91 0.28 23.82
C GLU A 448 -6.04 -0.97 24.03
N ILE A 449 -6.66 -2.11 24.31
CA ILE A 449 -5.96 -3.39 24.50
C ILE A 449 -5.22 -3.78 23.21
N LEU A 450 -5.86 -3.62 22.04
CA LEU A 450 -5.23 -3.91 20.75
C LEU A 450 -3.99 -3.05 20.50
N ARG A 451 -4.05 -1.74 20.79
CA ARG A 451 -2.88 -0.85 20.67
C ARG A 451 -1.75 -1.25 21.63
N GLN A 452 -2.08 -1.60 22.87
CA GLN A 452 -1.09 -2.06 23.86
C GLN A 452 -0.41 -3.36 23.39
N LYS A 453 -1.18 -4.32 22.85
CA LYS A 453 -0.65 -5.58 22.31
C LYS A 453 0.17 -5.35 21.04
N ALA A 454 -0.23 -4.43 20.17
CA ALA A 454 0.58 -4.05 19.02
C ALA A 454 1.91 -3.43 19.44
N ALA A 455 1.94 -2.60 20.49
CA ALA A 455 3.18 -2.07 21.05
C ALA A 455 4.04 -3.17 21.72
N GLN A 456 3.43 -4.21 22.28
CA GLN A 456 4.15 -5.36 22.85
C GLN A 456 4.73 -6.30 21.78
N TYR A 457 4.06 -6.44 20.63
CA TYR A 457 4.42 -7.33 19.52
C TYR A 457 4.45 -6.57 18.18
N PRO A 458 5.30 -5.53 18.04
CA PRO A 458 5.26 -4.59 16.91
C PRO A 458 5.45 -5.26 15.55
N ASP A 459 6.28 -6.31 15.49
CA ASP A 459 6.56 -7.04 14.25
C ASP A 459 5.48 -8.04 13.86
N LYS A 460 4.51 -8.30 14.75
CA LYS A 460 3.51 -9.35 14.55
C LYS A 460 2.09 -8.84 14.51
N ILE A 461 1.74 -7.78 15.24
CA ILE A 461 0.35 -7.35 15.38
C ILE A 461 0.13 -6.08 14.58
N ARG A 462 -0.85 -6.13 13.67
CA ARG A 462 -1.31 -5.00 12.89
C ARG A 462 -2.78 -4.73 13.20
N VAL A 463 -3.08 -3.50 13.63
CA VAL A 463 -4.42 -3.11 14.10
C VAL A 463 -5.08 -2.21 13.06
N PHE A 464 -6.35 -2.48 12.76
CA PHE A 464 -7.14 -1.72 11.81
C PHE A 464 -8.54 -1.44 12.38
N GLU A 465 -9.05 -0.26 12.13
CA GLU A 465 -10.43 0.09 12.39
C GLU A 465 -11.31 -0.16 11.17
N TYR A 466 -12.46 -0.80 11.39
CA TYR A 466 -13.48 -0.99 10.38
C TYR A 466 -14.69 -0.12 10.75
N ARG A 467 -14.88 0.97 10.01
CA ARG A 467 -15.89 1.99 10.34
C ARG A 467 -17.30 1.72 9.86
N PRO A 468 -17.51 1.01 8.73
CA PRO A 468 -18.89 0.72 8.33
C PRO A 468 -19.65 -0.01 9.44
N SER A 469 -20.89 0.36 9.63
CA SER A 469 -21.79 -0.39 10.50
C SER A 469 -22.00 -1.79 9.93
N VAL A 470 -21.91 -2.82 10.76
CA VAL A 470 -22.08 -4.22 10.36
C VAL A 470 -23.36 -4.75 11.00
N TYR A 471 -24.22 -5.39 10.21
CA TYR A 471 -25.41 -6.05 10.72
C TYR A 471 -25.03 -7.08 11.79
N PRO A 472 -25.83 -7.20 12.88
CA PRO A 472 -25.58 -8.18 13.93
C PRO A 472 -25.69 -9.62 13.37
N ILE A 473 -25.15 -10.57 14.12
CA ILE A 473 -25.29 -12.01 13.77
C ILE A 473 -26.76 -12.43 13.90
N ASP A 474 -27.39 -12.09 15.01
CA ASP A 474 -28.81 -12.36 15.26
C ASP A 474 -29.62 -11.18 14.71
N LEU A 475 -30.53 -11.45 13.78
CA LEU A 475 -31.30 -10.45 13.04
C LEU A 475 -32.76 -10.49 13.50
N ASP A 476 -33.39 -9.32 13.63
CA ASP A 476 -34.83 -9.25 13.66
C ASP A 476 -35.45 -9.41 12.24
N GLU A 477 -36.80 -9.40 12.16
CA GLU A 477 -37.49 -9.60 10.85
C GLU A 477 -37.20 -8.44 9.86
N GLU A 478 -37.09 -7.20 10.34
CA GLU A 478 -36.81 -6.03 9.51
C GLU A 478 -35.35 -6.04 9.02
N GLU A 479 -34.43 -6.34 9.91
CA GLU A 479 -33.01 -6.49 9.59
C GLU A 479 -32.76 -7.64 8.60
N LEU A 480 -33.48 -8.77 8.75
CA LEU A 480 -33.38 -9.88 7.81
C LEU A 480 -33.80 -9.48 6.39
N GLU A 481 -34.92 -8.77 6.24
CA GLU A 481 -35.38 -8.34 4.92
C GLU A 481 -34.43 -7.33 4.29
N LYS A 482 -33.89 -6.40 5.08
CA LYS A 482 -32.83 -5.48 4.62
C LYS A 482 -31.54 -6.22 4.23
N ALA A 483 -31.13 -7.17 5.05
CA ALA A 483 -29.91 -7.95 4.82
C ALA A 483 -29.98 -8.81 3.55
N LYS A 484 -31.16 -9.35 3.21
CA LYS A 484 -31.39 -10.11 1.96
C LYS A 484 -31.24 -9.25 0.71
N LEU A 485 -31.45 -7.95 0.80
CA LEU A 485 -31.35 -7.01 -0.32
C LEU A 485 -29.94 -6.47 -0.52
N LEU A 486 -29.01 -6.73 0.39
CA LEU A 486 -27.63 -6.26 0.28
C LEU A 486 -26.89 -6.96 -0.87
N PRO A 487 -26.04 -6.24 -1.61
CA PRO A 487 -25.17 -6.87 -2.59
C PRO A 487 -24.19 -7.85 -1.90
N PRO A 488 -23.75 -8.89 -2.60
CA PRO A 488 -22.89 -9.95 -2.04
C PRO A 488 -21.57 -9.44 -1.45
N ASP A 489 -21.09 -8.30 -1.92
CA ASP A 489 -19.85 -7.61 -1.52
C ASP A 489 -20.10 -6.42 -0.59
N SER A 490 -21.28 -6.30 -0.04
CA SER A 490 -21.64 -5.20 0.87
C SER A 490 -20.72 -5.13 2.08
N ILE A 491 -20.22 -3.95 2.32
CA ILE A 491 -19.39 -3.63 3.51
C ILE A 491 -20.14 -3.70 4.82
N HIS A 492 -21.47 -3.67 4.79
CA HIS A 492 -22.33 -3.74 5.97
C HIS A 492 -22.59 -5.17 6.45
N THR A 493 -21.97 -6.16 5.83
CA THR A 493 -22.10 -7.57 6.20
C THR A 493 -20.90 -8.06 7.01
N LEU A 494 -21.14 -9.10 7.82
CA LEU A 494 -20.06 -9.79 8.53
C LEU A 494 -19.01 -10.37 7.56
N ALA A 495 -19.44 -10.82 6.38
CA ALA A 495 -18.53 -11.28 5.33
C ALA A 495 -17.66 -10.17 4.76
N GLY A 496 -18.19 -8.96 4.53
CA GLY A 496 -17.42 -7.79 4.12
C GLY A 496 -16.34 -7.44 5.15
N TYR A 497 -16.72 -7.44 6.42
CA TYR A 497 -15.79 -7.22 7.54
C TYR A 497 -14.68 -8.28 7.60
N CYS A 498 -15.01 -9.56 7.39
CA CYS A 498 -14.02 -10.65 7.34
C CYS A 498 -13.09 -10.52 6.13
N ASN A 499 -13.62 -10.16 4.97
CA ASN A 499 -12.85 -9.98 3.75
C ASN A 499 -11.90 -8.79 3.87
N TYR A 500 -12.31 -7.72 4.54
CA TYR A 500 -11.42 -6.61 4.86
C TYR A 500 -10.22 -7.07 5.71
N ALA A 501 -10.44 -7.85 6.77
CA ALA A 501 -9.36 -8.45 7.54
C ALA A 501 -8.47 -9.35 6.66
N LEU A 502 -9.07 -10.19 5.81
CA LEU A 502 -8.36 -11.07 4.88
C LEU A 502 -7.49 -10.30 3.88
N SER A 503 -7.96 -9.15 3.38
CA SER A 503 -7.20 -8.31 2.44
C SER A 503 -5.90 -7.77 3.02
N LYS A 504 -5.82 -7.63 4.35
CA LYS A 504 -4.63 -7.17 5.07
C LYS A 504 -3.59 -8.26 5.28
N ALA A 505 -3.91 -9.53 5.03
CA ALA A 505 -2.99 -10.65 5.23
C ALA A 505 -1.74 -10.54 4.34
N SER A 506 -0.56 -10.61 4.96
CA SER A 506 0.74 -10.53 4.30
C SER A 506 1.31 -11.90 3.92
N TYR A 507 0.86 -12.96 4.59
CA TYR A 507 1.36 -14.31 4.39
C TYR A 507 0.42 -15.19 3.58
N ARG A 508 0.98 -16.28 3.06
CA ARG A 508 0.33 -17.21 2.15
C ARG A 508 -0.87 -17.94 2.74
N TYR A 509 -0.81 -18.26 4.04
CA TYR A 509 -1.87 -18.97 4.73
C TYR A 509 -2.53 -18.06 5.75
N ALA A 510 -3.82 -18.26 5.97
CA ALA A 510 -4.59 -17.53 6.96
C ALA A 510 -5.40 -18.48 7.85
N VAL A 511 -5.70 -18.02 9.06
CA VAL A 511 -6.59 -18.68 10.00
C VAL A 511 -7.44 -17.66 10.75
N LYS A 512 -8.75 -17.92 10.86
CA LYS A 512 -9.68 -17.10 11.65
C LYS A 512 -9.35 -17.25 13.14
N ILE A 513 -9.29 -16.14 13.86
CA ILE A 513 -9.10 -16.06 15.31
C ILE A 513 -10.28 -15.32 15.92
N ASP A 514 -10.93 -15.90 16.93
CA ASP A 514 -12.02 -15.24 17.65
C ASP A 514 -11.55 -14.82 19.05
N ALA A 515 -11.94 -13.63 19.49
CA ALA A 515 -11.39 -12.98 20.68
C ALA A 515 -11.76 -13.65 22.03
N ASP A 516 -12.77 -14.50 22.03
CA ASP A 516 -13.24 -15.29 23.18
C ASP A 516 -12.64 -16.71 23.24
N GLN A 517 -11.54 -16.93 22.50
CA GLN A 517 -10.85 -18.22 22.42
C GLN A 517 -9.45 -18.14 23.04
N VAL A 518 -9.13 -19.02 23.95
CA VAL A 518 -7.77 -19.21 24.53
C VAL A 518 -7.13 -20.45 23.94
N TYR A 519 -6.15 -20.25 23.08
CA TYR A 519 -5.54 -21.29 22.26
C TYR A 519 -4.58 -22.18 23.04
N PHE A 520 -4.49 -23.45 22.64
CA PHE A 520 -3.44 -24.36 23.08
C PHE A 520 -2.17 -24.04 22.26
N THR A 521 -1.38 -23.11 22.75
CA THR A 521 -0.25 -22.48 22.05
C THR A 521 0.64 -23.48 21.30
N ASP A 522 1.11 -24.52 21.98
CA ASP A 522 1.99 -25.53 21.37
C ASP A 522 1.32 -26.26 20.20
N ARG A 523 0.01 -26.45 20.28
CA ARG A 523 -0.74 -27.16 19.24
C ARG A 523 -0.97 -26.27 18.03
N LEU A 524 -1.38 -25.02 18.25
CA LEU A 524 -1.51 -24.03 17.19
C LEU A 524 -0.18 -23.84 16.47
N LYS A 525 0.90 -23.64 17.23
CA LYS A 525 2.25 -23.49 16.70
C LYS A 525 2.66 -24.70 15.86
N HIS A 526 2.40 -25.92 16.32
CA HIS A 526 2.72 -27.15 15.57
C HIS A 526 2.00 -27.19 14.20
N ILE A 527 0.74 -26.79 14.14
CA ILE A 527 -0.01 -26.70 12.87
C ILE A 527 0.59 -25.63 11.97
N CYS A 528 0.88 -24.44 12.49
CA CYS A 528 1.51 -23.35 11.74
C CYS A 528 2.89 -23.77 11.19
N ASP A 529 3.71 -24.46 12.00
CA ASP A 529 5.02 -24.97 11.58
C ASP A 529 4.90 -26.01 10.45
N ALA A 530 3.85 -26.81 10.45
CA ALA A 530 3.57 -27.73 9.34
C ALA A 530 3.22 -26.99 8.03
N TYR A 531 2.49 -25.87 8.10
CA TYR A 531 2.24 -25.02 6.93
C TYR A 531 3.51 -24.33 6.40
N ARG A 532 4.43 -23.94 7.27
CA ARG A 532 5.72 -23.33 6.89
C ARG A 532 6.70 -24.34 6.31
N SER A 533 6.54 -25.61 6.64
CA SER A 533 7.49 -26.66 6.28
C SER A 533 7.40 -27.01 4.79
N ASP A 534 8.55 -27.11 4.13
CA ASP A 534 8.75 -27.59 2.77
C ASP A 534 9.40 -28.99 2.72
N LYS A 535 9.49 -29.66 3.89
CA LYS A 535 10.11 -30.99 4.02
C LYS A 535 9.44 -32.02 3.13
N LYS A 536 10.24 -32.85 2.47
CA LYS A 536 9.73 -34.01 1.76
C LYS A 536 9.29 -35.08 2.74
N VAL A 537 7.98 -35.34 2.80
CA VAL A 537 7.41 -36.36 3.67
C VAL A 537 6.84 -37.53 2.88
N ARG A 538 6.89 -38.72 3.46
CA ARG A 538 6.30 -39.94 2.90
C ARG A 538 5.31 -40.53 3.88
N PHE A 539 4.17 -40.93 3.37
CA PHE A 539 3.15 -41.63 4.15
C PHE A 539 3.55 -43.09 4.36
N ASN A 540 3.25 -43.61 5.51
CA ASN A 540 3.35 -45.03 5.77
C ASN A 540 1.97 -45.71 5.75
N VAL A 541 1.94 -47.02 5.70
CA VAL A 541 0.71 -47.81 5.61
C VAL A 541 -0.20 -47.60 6.82
N ALA A 542 0.36 -47.49 8.02
CA ALA A 542 -0.42 -47.27 9.24
C ALA A 542 -1.13 -45.92 9.25
N GLU A 543 -0.49 -44.88 8.73
CA GLU A 543 -1.09 -43.55 8.58
C GLU A 543 -2.27 -43.57 7.61
N CYS A 544 -2.13 -44.20 6.44
CA CYS A 544 -3.21 -44.34 5.48
C CYS A 544 -4.38 -45.18 6.00
N ILE A 545 -4.08 -46.26 6.72
CA ILE A 545 -5.11 -47.12 7.38
C ILE A 545 -5.84 -46.30 8.44
N SER A 546 -5.15 -45.52 9.27
CA SER A 546 -5.76 -44.73 10.34
C SER A 546 -6.69 -43.66 9.78
N TYR A 547 -6.32 -43.01 8.69
CA TYR A 547 -7.19 -42.05 7.99
C TYR A 547 -8.46 -42.72 7.43
N ASN A 548 -8.34 -43.85 6.76
CA ASN A 548 -9.50 -44.53 6.20
C ASN A 548 -10.42 -45.08 7.31
N LEU A 549 -9.87 -45.53 8.43
CA LEU A 549 -10.67 -45.95 9.59
C LEU A 549 -11.40 -44.74 10.21
N TYR A 550 -10.72 -43.61 10.31
CA TYR A 550 -11.34 -42.36 10.76
C TYR A 550 -12.51 -41.94 9.85
N ARG A 551 -12.33 -41.99 8.55
CA ARG A 551 -13.38 -41.71 7.57
C ARG A 551 -14.54 -42.68 7.68
N ALA A 552 -14.24 -43.98 7.74
CA ALA A 552 -15.28 -45.00 7.89
C ALA A 552 -16.04 -44.86 9.22
N TYR A 553 -15.35 -44.44 10.28
CA TYR A 553 -15.94 -44.16 11.57
C TYR A 553 -16.92 -42.94 11.45
N LEU A 554 -16.49 -41.82 10.88
CA LEU A 554 -17.38 -40.69 10.63
C LEU A 554 -18.57 -41.05 9.75
N ASP A 555 -18.35 -41.76 8.65
CA ASP A 555 -19.41 -42.17 7.72
C ASP A 555 -20.44 -43.14 8.38
N SER A 556 -19.97 -44.01 9.31
CA SER A 556 -20.86 -44.92 10.03
C SER A 556 -21.87 -44.19 10.92
N PHE A 557 -21.47 -42.99 11.41
CA PHE A 557 -22.35 -42.15 12.22
C PHE A 557 -23.31 -41.34 11.42
N ASN A 558 -22.95 -40.92 10.22
CA ASN A 558 -23.82 -40.17 9.34
C ASN A 558 -24.92 -41.02 8.67
N ARG A 559 -24.72 -42.32 8.56
CA ARG A 559 -25.60 -43.22 7.83
C ARG A 559 -26.60 -43.98 8.72
N ILE A 560 -26.36 -44.08 10.02
CA ILE A 560 -27.14 -44.93 10.89
C ILE A 560 -27.63 -44.10 12.08
N GLU A 561 -28.91 -43.95 12.21
CA GLU A 561 -29.60 -43.53 13.45
C GLU A 561 -29.31 -44.54 14.61
N MET A 562 -28.37 -45.44 14.41
CA MET A 562 -28.07 -46.57 15.26
C MET A 562 -26.66 -46.56 15.79
N ARG A 563 -26.48 -47.06 16.98
CA ARG A 563 -25.30 -47.14 17.84
C ARG A 563 -23.99 -47.43 17.07
N PRO A 564 -22.95 -46.59 17.22
CA PRO A 564 -21.64 -46.84 16.62
C PRO A 564 -21.11 -48.20 17.06
N PHE A 565 -20.40 -48.85 16.15
CA PHE A 565 -19.77 -50.13 16.48
C PHE A 565 -18.64 -49.87 17.49
N ARG A 566 -18.78 -50.37 18.71
CA ARG A 566 -17.79 -50.18 19.80
C ARG A 566 -16.36 -50.63 19.43
N TRP A 567 -16.24 -51.54 18.50
CA TRP A 567 -14.94 -52.01 18.05
C TRP A 567 -14.22 -50.96 17.15
N LEU A 568 -14.94 -50.17 16.35
CA LEU A 568 -14.37 -49.06 15.55
C LEU A 568 -13.81 -47.98 16.46
N GLU A 569 -14.48 -47.68 17.58
CA GLU A 569 -13.96 -46.74 18.59
C GLU A 569 -12.60 -47.22 19.16
N ARG A 570 -12.48 -48.47 19.50
CA ARG A 570 -11.23 -49.03 20.02
C ARG A 570 -10.09 -48.95 19.01
N ILE A 571 -10.38 -49.22 17.73
CA ILE A 571 -9.41 -49.11 16.65
C ILE A 571 -9.05 -47.64 16.41
N ALA A 572 -10.01 -46.73 16.40
CA ALA A 572 -9.75 -45.30 16.28
C ALA A 572 -8.86 -44.77 17.41
N LEU A 573 -9.15 -45.19 18.66
CA LEU A 573 -8.30 -44.85 19.80
C LEU A 573 -6.86 -45.39 19.66
N TRP A 574 -6.71 -46.58 19.11
CA TRP A 574 -5.40 -47.20 18.91
C TRP A 574 -4.61 -46.53 17.79
N THR A 575 -5.28 -46.04 16.74
CA THR A 575 -4.66 -45.44 15.55
C THR A 575 -4.51 -43.90 15.63
N HIS A 576 -4.90 -43.25 16.73
CA HIS A 576 -4.94 -41.78 16.82
C HIS A 576 -3.57 -41.12 16.58
N ALA A 577 -2.46 -41.69 17.03
CA ALA A 577 -1.12 -41.16 16.81
C ALA A 577 -0.73 -41.21 15.32
N SER A 578 -1.12 -42.29 14.63
CA SER A 578 -0.91 -42.42 13.17
C SER A 578 -1.76 -41.45 12.39
N TYR A 579 -2.98 -41.13 12.84
CA TYR A 579 -3.81 -40.09 12.21
C TYR A 579 -3.20 -38.70 12.41
N ALA A 580 -2.70 -38.35 13.59
CA ALA A 580 -2.04 -37.07 13.84
C ALA A 580 -0.80 -36.88 12.95
N SER A 581 0.00 -37.95 12.79
CA SER A 581 1.14 -37.95 11.86
C SER A 581 0.70 -37.84 10.40
N TYR A 582 -0.38 -38.52 10.03
CA TYR A 582 -0.98 -38.38 8.69
C TYR A 582 -1.41 -36.93 8.41
N LEU A 583 -2.14 -36.31 9.33
CA LEU A 583 -2.61 -34.93 9.23
C LEU A 583 -1.43 -33.95 9.05
N GLU A 584 -0.40 -34.05 9.89
CA GLU A 584 0.80 -33.23 9.78
C GLU A 584 1.46 -33.35 8.39
N LYS A 585 1.61 -34.59 7.89
CA LYS A 585 2.18 -34.84 6.56
C LYS A 585 1.30 -34.34 5.41
N MET A 586 -0.03 -34.38 5.56
CA MET A 586 -0.96 -33.80 4.61
C MET A 586 -0.82 -32.28 4.55
N ILE A 587 -0.67 -31.61 5.70
CA ILE A 587 -0.38 -30.18 5.76
C ILE A 587 0.96 -29.88 5.08
N ILE A 588 2.02 -30.57 5.46
CA ILE A 588 3.37 -30.33 4.91
C ILE A 588 3.39 -30.50 3.38
N ARG A 589 2.81 -31.59 2.89
CA ARG A 589 2.94 -31.97 1.47
C ARG A 589 1.93 -31.29 0.54
N TYR A 590 0.69 -31.15 0.99
CA TYR A 590 -0.41 -30.73 0.13
C TYR A 590 -1.07 -29.40 0.58
N LYS A 591 -0.63 -28.87 1.72
CA LYS A 591 -1.18 -27.63 2.29
C LYS A 591 -2.72 -27.66 2.37
N VAL A 592 -3.24 -28.83 2.74
CA VAL A 592 -4.69 -29.05 2.84
C VAL A 592 -5.30 -28.12 3.90
N PRO A 593 -6.53 -27.65 3.72
CA PRO A 593 -7.26 -26.92 4.75
C PRO A 593 -7.46 -27.80 6.00
N VAL A 594 -7.24 -27.21 7.18
CA VAL A 594 -7.38 -27.94 8.45
C VAL A 594 -8.29 -27.16 9.39
N SER A 595 -9.39 -27.79 9.77
CA SER A 595 -10.31 -27.27 10.76
C SER A 595 -9.83 -27.54 12.17
N MET A 596 -10.11 -26.62 13.06
CA MET A 596 -9.90 -26.73 14.49
C MET A 596 -11.24 -26.60 15.23
N SER A 597 -11.25 -27.00 16.49
CA SER A 597 -12.42 -26.83 17.36
C SER A 597 -11.98 -26.46 18.77
N GLY A 598 -12.93 -25.95 19.55
CA GLY A 598 -12.72 -25.55 20.93
C GLY A 598 -13.71 -26.21 21.90
N ILE A 599 -13.37 -26.20 23.17
CA ILE A 599 -14.21 -26.72 24.25
C ILE A 599 -14.97 -25.55 24.87
N ASN A 600 -16.30 -25.59 24.87
CA ASN A 600 -17.15 -24.60 25.49
C ASN A 600 -17.03 -24.69 27.02
N LEU A 601 -16.39 -23.71 27.66
CA LEU A 601 -16.20 -23.68 29.11
C LEU A 601 -17.28 -22.86 29.80
N PHE A 602 -17.71 -23.37 30.95
CA PHE A 602 -18.55 -22.67 31.91
C PHE A 602 -17.92 -22.86 33.30
N ARG A 603 -18.11 -21.91 34.21
CA ARG A 603 -17.60 -22.02 35.58
C ARG A 603 -18.76 -22.03 36.56
N LYS A 604 -18.80 -23.08 37.37
CA LYS A 604 -19.72 -23.18 38.52
C LYS A 604 -18.89 -23.20 39.78
N ASP A 605 -19.03 -22.19 40.58
CA ASP A 605 -18.22 -22.02 41.80
C ASP A 605 -16.72 -22.07 41.46
N GLN A 606 -16.03 -23.11 41.92
CA GLN A 606 -14.62 -23.35 41.57
C GLN A 606 -14.42 -24.53 40.60
N GLU A 607 -15.49 -25.09 40.05
CA GLU A 607 -15.42 -26.26 39.17
C GLU A 607 -15.60 -25.83 37.70
N TRP A 608 -14.67 -26.27 36.85
CA TRP A 608 -14.78 -26.13 35.42
C TRP A 608 -15.76 -27.12 34.83
N MET A 609 -16.77 -26.60 34.12
CA MET A 609 -17.83 -27.38 33.48
C MET A 609 -17.76 -27.20 31.98
N VAL A 610 -18.26 -28.16 31.23
CA VAL A 610 -18.51 -28.08 29.81
C VAL A 610 -20.03 -28.05 29.60
N GLY A 611 -20.49 -27.04 28.90
CA GLY A 611 -21.92 -26.89 28.65
C GLY A 611 -22.32 -27.47 27.29
N LEU A 612 -23.49 -28.05 27.26
CA LEU A 612 -24.18 -28.46 26.04
C LEU A 612 -25.15 -27.35 25.59
N GLY A 613 -25.14 -27.02 24.34
CA GLY A 613 -26.09 -26.03 23.83
C GLY A 613 -25.67 -24.57 24.00
N GLN A 614 -24.45 -24.23 23.67
CA GLN A 614 -23.77 -23.05 24.21
C GLN A 614 -23.63 -21.85 23.30
N GLU A 615 -24.16 -21.85 22.11
CA GLU A 615 -24.10 -20.63 21.28
C GLU A 615 -25.12 -19.57 21.77
N HIS A 616 -26.20 -20.02 22.42
CA HIS A 616 -27.23 -19.11 22.99
C HIS A 616 -27.62 -19.56 24.38
N PRO A 617 -27.46 -18.73 25.40
CA PRO A 617 -27.76 -19.07 26.79
C PRO A 617 -29.24 -19.01 27.13
N GLU A 618 -30.16 -19.03 26.17
CA GLU A 618 -31.58 -18.97 26.43
C GLU A 618 -32.02 -20.18 27.28
N PRO A 619 -32.57 -19.91 28.48
CA PRO A 619 -32.89 -20.98 29.44
C PRO A 619 -33.92 -21.98 28.90
N ASP A 620 -34.79 -21.53 28.00
CA ASP A 620 -35.90 -22.33 27.49
C ASP A 620 -35.64 -22.92 26.11
N SER A 621 -34.45 -22.72 25.54
CA SER A 621 -34.06 -23.33 24.27
C SER A 621 -34.11 -24.85 24.36
N LYS A 622 -34.87 -25.47 23.42
CA LYS A 622 -34.93 -26.93 23.26
C LYS A 622 -33.77 -27.46 22.42
N GLU A 623 -33.03 -26.58 21.79
CA GLU A 623 -31.88 -26.94 20.97
C GLU A 623 -30.69 -27.29 21.86
N ILE A 624 -30.11 -28.46 21.65
CA ILE A 624 -28.94 -28.90 22.35
C ILE A 624 -27.80 -28.90 21.34
N LEU A 625 -26.87 -27.95 21.51
CA LEU A 625 -25.71 -27.80 20.67
C LEU A 625 -24.53 -28.65 21.17
N PRO A 626 -23.56 -28.96 20.33
CA PRO A 626 -22.35 -29.67 20.74
C PRO A 626 -21.59 -28.91 21.85
N PRO A 627 -20.89 -29.64 22.73
CA PRO A 627 -20.05 -29.03 23.78
C PRO A 627 -18.76 -28.42 23.25
N PHE A 628 -18.69 -28.13 21.97
CA PHE A 628 -17.56 -27.58 21.26
C PHE A 628 -18.03 -26.62 20.16
N ASN A 629 -17.13 -25.73 19.71
CA ASN A 629 -17.40 -24.80 18.64
C ASN A 629 -16.29 -24.84 17.58
N GLY A 630 -16.48 -24.13 16.47
CA GLY A 630 -15.48 -23.87 15.46
C GLY A 630 -15.29 -24.94 14.38
N VAL A 631 -15.98 -26.08 14.47
CA VAL A 631 -15.84 -27.17 13.49
C VAL A 631 -16.25 -26.70 12.09
N ARG A 632 -15.30 -26.73 11.14
CA ARG A 632 -15.44 -26.24 9.76
C ARG A 632 -15.77 -24.76 9.62
N ASP A 633 -15.80 -24.01 10.70
CA ASP A 633 -15.91 -22.56 10.73
C ASP A 633 -14.51 -21.92 10.91
N THR A 634 -13.72 -22.47 11.83
CA THR A 634 -12.35 -22.03 12.08
C THR A 634 -11.37 -23.03 11.44
N PHE A 635 -10.79 -22.64 10.32
CA PHE A 635 -9.82 -23.49 9.62
C PHE A 635 -8.71 -22.68 8.96
N PHE A 636 -7.60 -23.39 8.70
CA PHE A 636 -6.48 -22.85 7.93
C PHE A 636 -6.77 -22.97 6.43
N PHE A 637 -6.43 -21.95 5.69
CA PHE A 637 -6.58 -21.92 4.22
C PHE A 637 -5.49 -21.09 3.55
N GLU A 638 -5.27 -21.34 2.27
CA GLU A 638 -4.40 -20.51 1.43
C GLU A 638 -5.18 -19.28 0.95
N VAL A 639 -4.59 -18.08 1.08
CA VAL A 639 -5.20 -16.84 0.64
C VAL A 639 -5.24 -16.79 -0.88
N SER A 640 -6.42 -16.71 -1.46
CA SER A 640 -6.63 -16.70 -2.92
C SER A 640 -7.99 -16.06 -3.28
N ALA A 641 -8.17 -15.64 -4.53
CA ALA A 641 -9.37 -14.96 -4.99
C ALA A 641 -10.66 -15.79 -4.87
N ASP A 642 -10.55 -17.10 -4.91
CA ASP A 642 -11.69 -18.02 -4.78
C ASP A 642 -12.06 -18.34 -3.32
N ARG A 643 -11.24 -17.89 -2.36
CA ARG A 643 -11.41 -18.12 -0.92
C ARG A 643 -11.75 -16.84 -0.18
N ILE A 644 -12.93 -16.32 -0.48
CA ILE A 644 -13.51 -15.15 0.17
C ILE A 644 -14.71 -15.56 1.03
N PHE A 645 -14.96 -14.81 2.08
CA PHE A 645 -16.17 -14.96 2.88
C PHE A 645 -17.37 -14.42 2.11
N ARG A 646 -18.49 -15.15 2.22
CA ARG A 646 -19.79 -14.78 1.63
C ARG A 646 -20.81 -14.67 2.73
N TYR A 647 -21.63 -13.66 2.65
CA TYR A 647 -22.72 -13.47 3.59
C TYR A 647 -23.89 -14.38 3.25
N VAL A 648 -24.42 -15.05 4.26
CA VAL A 648 -25.57 -15.94 4.14
C VAL A 648 -26.53 -15.62 5.27
N THR A 649 -27.79 -15.41 4.94
CA THR A 649 -28.88 -15.31 5.92
C THR A 649 -29.54 -16.66 6.08
N GLU A 650 -29.82 -17.08 7.31
CA GLU A 650 -30.50 -18.34 7.62
C GLU A 650 -31.58 -18.12 8.68
N THR A 651 -32.67 -18.90 8.58
CA THR A 651 -33.68 -18.97 9.63
C THR A 651 -33.54 -20.31 10.31
N LYS A 652 -33.32 -20.29 11.60
CA LYS A 652 -33.22 -21.50 12.43
C LYS A 652 -34.57 -22.15 12.63
N PRO A 653 -34.63 -23.45 12.97
CA PRO A 653 -35.93 -24.15 13.22
C PRO A 653 -36.75 -23.57 14.37
N ASP A 654 -36.15 -22.84 15.26
CA ASP A 654 -36.77 -22.13 16.38
C ASP A 654 -37.31 -20.72 16.02
N GLY A 655 -37.18 -20.34 14.74
CA GLY A 655 -37.67 -19.06 14.22
C GLY A 655 -36.63 -17.90 14.30
N ARG A 656 -35.45 -18.11 14.90
CA ARG A 656 -34.41 -17.08 14.93
C ARG A 656 -33.78 -16.88 13.56
N HIS A 657 -33.46 -15.64 13.23
CA HIS A 657 -32.79 -15.25 11.99
C HIS A 657 -31.35 -14.91 12.26
N ARG A 658 -30.46 -15.35 11.40
CA ARG A 658 -29.03 -15.06 11.52
C ARG A 658 -28.40 -14.64 10.19
N GLY A 659 -27.46 -13.69 10.28
CA GLY A 659 -26.59 -13.34 9.19
C GLY A 659 -25.16 -13.78 9.50
N VAL A 660 -24.62 -14.72 8.74
CA VAL A 660 -23.33 -15.35 9.01
C VAL A 660 -22.40 -15.28 7.80
N GLU A 661 -21.11 -15.28 8.07
CA GLU A 661 -20.08 -15.42 7.05
C GLU A 661 -19.77 -16.88 6.76
N VAL A 662 -19.71 -17.26 5.52
CA VAL A 662 -19.35 -18.61 5.08
C VAL A 662 -18.25 -18.54 4.04
N MET A 663 -17.18 -19.29 4.24
CA MET A 663 -16.17 -19.49 3.22
C MET A 663 -16.34 -20.88 2.60
N ARG A 664 -16.50 -20.94 1.28
CA ARG A 664 -16.51 -22.20 0.55
C ARG A 664 -15.08 -22.66 0.31
N CYS A 665 -14.76 -23.84 0.80
CA CYS A 665 -13.50 -24.49 0.52
C CYS A 665 -13.76 -25.65 -0.44
N PRO A 666 -13.21 -25.65 -1.68
CA PRO A 666 -13.41 -26.73 -2.65
C PRO A 666 -12.70 -28.02 -2.25
N ASN A 667 -11.69 -27.94 -1.38
CA ASN A 667 -10.92 -29.08 -0.93
C ASN A 667 -11.54 -29.72 0.33
N GLU A 668 -11.23 -30.98 0.54
CA GLU A 668 -11.59 -31.64 1.78
C GLU A 668 -10.90 -30.97 2.96
N ILE A 669 -11.69 -30.55 3.96
CA ILE A 669 -11.17 -29.98 5.20
C ILE A 669 -10.90 -31.13 6.18
N LEU A 670 -9.65 -31.27 6.62
CA LEU A 670 -9.27 -32.25 7.63
C LEU A 670 -9.41 -31.65 9.03
N ASP A 671 -9.70 -32.49 10.01
CA ASP A 671 -9.98 -32.06 11.37
C ASP A 671 -8.77 -32.26 12.30
N ALA A 672 -8.30 -31.18 12.92
CA ALA A 672 -7.21 -31.21 13.89
C ALA A 672 -7.68 -31.49 15.35
N GLY A 673 -8.97 -31.32 15.63
CA GLY A 673 -9.53 -31.46 16.96
C GLY A 673 -9.41 -30.23 17.84
N PHE A 674 -9.42 -30.39 19.15
CA PHE A 674 -9.45 -29.27 20.09
C PHE A 674 -8.14 -28.48 20.10
N CYS A 675 -8.25 -27.18 19.88
CA CYS A 675 -7.13 -26.25 19.85
C CYS A 675 -7.31 -25.04 20.78
N TRP A 676 -8.47 -24.84 21.39
CA TRP A 676 -8.74 -23.75 22.33
C TRP A 676 -9.79 -24.08 23.38
N PHE A 677 -9.84 -23.26 24.42
CA PHE A 677 -10.99 -23.09 25.28
C PHE A 677 -11.83 -21.92 24.77
N HIS A 678 -13.13 -22.11 24.61
CA HIS A 678 -14.09 -21.12 24.24
C HIS A 678 -14.75 -20.52 25.47
N LEU A 679 -14.58 -19.22 25.69
CA LEU A 679 -14.89 -18.54 26.95
C LEU A 679 -16.17 -17.70 26.91
N ARG A 680 -16.95 -17.80 25.84
CA ARG A 680 -18.17 -16.98 25.65
C ARG A 680 -19.09 -17.00 26.89
N ALA A 681 -19.25 -18.14 27.53
CA ALA A 681 -20.08 -18.30 28.72
C ALA A 681 -19.55 -17.55 29.96
N LEU A 682 -18.33 -17.05 29.90
CA LEU A 682 -17.67 -16.31 30.98
C LEU A 682 -17.59 -14.81 30.68
N MET A 683 -17.97 -14.37 29.49
CA MET A 683 -18.04 -12.96 29.15
C MET A 683 -19.14 -12.28 29.97
N LYS A 684 -18.87 -11.05 30.47
CA LYS A 684 -19.80 -10.28 31.31
C LYS A 684 -21.21 -10.19 30.69
N GLU A 685 -21.28 -10.01 29.40
CA GLU A 685 -22.54 -9.89 28.64
C GLU A 685 -23.37 -11.18 28.67
N HIS A 686 -22.73 -12.35 28.71
CA HIS A 686 -23.38 -13.66 28.57
C HIS A 686 -23.49 -14.45 29.87
N GLU A 687 -22.67 -14.12 30.88
CA GLU A 687 -22.51 -14.92 32.11
C GLU A 687 -23.84 -15.18 32.84
N GLU A 688 -24.68 -14.18 33.01
CA GLU A 688 -25.95 -14.36 33.73
C GLU A 688 -26.93 -15.27 32.98
N GLY A 689 -26.99 -15.17 31.65
CA GLY A 689 -27.79 -16.08 30.81
C GLY A 689 -27.37 -17.55 30.98
N TYR A 690 -26.05 -17.80 31.01
CA TYR A 690 -25.53 -19.16 31.24
C TYR A 690 -25.75 -19.65 32.67
N ARG A 691 -25.69 -18.79 33.66
CA ARG A 691 -26.03 -19.12 35.04
C ARG A 691 -27.50 -19.47 35.19
N GLN A 692 -28.40 -18.79 34.52
CA GLN A 692 -29.83 -19.12 34.49
C GLN A 692 -30.09 -20.42 33.76
N SER A 693 -29.44 -20.65 32.63
CA SER A 693 -29.49 -21.92 31.91
C SER A 693 -29.04 -23.09 32.80
N TYR A 694 -27.94 -22.90 33.56
CA TYR A 694 -27.46 -23.89 34.50
C TYR A 694 -28.50 -24.17 35.63
N ARG A 695 -29.11 -23.12 36.20
CA ARG A 695 -30.13 -23.30 37.28
C ARG A 695 -31.33 -24.08 36.81
N LYS A 696 -31.79 -23.85 35.54
CA LYS A 696 -32.94 -24.53 34.95
C LYS A 696 -32.62 -25.96 34.45
N HIS A 697 -31.42 -26.13 33.89
CA HIS A 697 -31.00 -27.35 33.22
C HIS A 697 -29.59 -27.79 33.62
N PRO A 698 -29.33 -28.09 34.89
CA PRO A 698 -27.99 -28.47 35.35
C PRO A 698 -27.46 -29.73 34.67
N GLU A 699 -28.34 -30.58 34.18
CA GLU A 699 -28.01 -31.80 33.44
C GLU A 699 -27.29 -31.53 32.11
N ARG A 700 -27.40 -30.33 31.56
CA ARG A 700 -26.73 -29.90 30.33
C ARG A 700 -25.25 -29.56 30.56
N PHE A 701 -24.79 -29.53 31.80
CA PHE A 701 -23.43 -29.19 32.15
C PHE A 701 -22.73 -30.34 32.83
N ILE A 702 -21.50 -30.62 32.41
CA ILE A 702 -20.68 -31.72 32.97
C ILE A 702 -19.32 -31.21 33.40
N PRO A 703 -18.73 -31.80 34.45
CA PRO A 703 -17.37 -31.48 34.83
C PRO A 703 -16.37 -31.70 33.69
N LEU A 704 -15.50 -30.72 33.43
CA LEU A 704 -14.46 -30.79 32.41
C LEU A 704 -13.60 -32.07 32.63
N GLY A 705 -13.23 -32.38 33.87
CA GLY A 705 -12.47 -33.56 34.20
C GLY A 705 -13.15 -34.88 33.84
N THR A 706 -14.49 -34.89 33.73
CA THR A 706 -15.27 -36.05 33.26
C THR A 706 -15.37 -36.02 31.74
N PHE A 707 -15.58 -34.86 31.13
CA PHE A 707 -15.66 -34.70 29.69
C PHE A 707 -14.41 -35.17 28.96
N VAL A 708 -13.22 -34.85 29.50
CA VAL A 708 -11.95 -35.22 28.91
C VAL A 708 -11.50 -36.67 29.19
N LYS A 709 -12.27 -37.44 29.95
CA LYS A 709 -12.00 -38.87 30.10
C LYS A 709 -12.48 -39.64 28.88
N PRO A 710 -11.60 -40.31 28.14
CA PRO A 710 -11.95 -40.99 26.91
C PRO A 710 -12.80 -42.22 27.19
N SER A 711 -14.09 -42.06 27.21
CA SER A 711 -15.03 -43.17 27.37
C SER A 711 -16.35 -42.86 26.68
N TYR A 712 -16.57 -43.48 25.54
CA TYR A 712 -17.83 -43.45 24.81
C TYR A 712 -19.02 -43.78 25.75
N ARG A 713 -18.86 -44.76 26.60
CA ARG A 713 -19.87 -45.20 27.54
C ARG A 713 -20.30 -44.09 28.52
N ASN A 714 -19.35 -43.31 28.99
CA ASN A 714 -19.62 -42.19 29.90
C ASN A 714 -20.40 -41.08 29.22
N LEU A 715 -20.04 -40.74 28.00
CA LEU A 715 -20.73 -39.70 27.21
C LEU A 715 -22.13 -40.18 26.78
N GLN A 716 -22.26 -41.37 26.26
CA GLN A 716 -23.55 -41.90 25.81
C GLN A 716 -24.55 -42.08 26.96
N GLN A 717 -24.15 -42.52 28.12
CA GLN A 717 -25.06 -42.69 29.28
C GLN A 717 -25.55 -41.37 29.85
N ARG A 718 -24.75 -40.33 29.83
CA ARG A 718 -25.08 -39.01 30.39
C ARG A 718 -25.89 -38.17 29.40
N TYR A 719 -25.66 -38.32 28.09
CA TYR A 719 -26.28 -37.53 27.07
C TYR A 719 -27.48 -38.16 26.36
N LYS A 720 -27.75 -39.40 26.68
CA LYS A 720 -28.83 -40.18 26.04
C LYS A 720 -30.20 -39.47 25.99
N PRO A 721 -30.59 -38.61 26.93
CA PRO A 721 -31.84 -37.85 26.84
C PRO A 721 -31.84 -36.66 25.88
N PHE A 722 -30.65 -36.12 25.56
CA PHE A 722 -30.51 -34.80 24.95
C PHE A 722 -29.90 -34.84 23.55
N VAL A 723 -29.25 -35.92 23.19
CA VAL A 723 -28.47 -35.99 21.98
C VAL A 723 -29.10 -36.98 21.04
N ALA A 724 -29.66 -36.46 19.95
CA ALA A 724 -29.64 -37.22 18.72
C ALA A 724 -28.16 -37.63 18.52
N VAL A 725 -27.90 -38.93 18.45
CA VAL A 725 -26.58 -39.58 18.48
C VAL A 725 -25.56 -38.97 17.53
N ARG A 726 -26.01 -38.17 16.56
CA ARG A 726 -25.26 -37.57 15.45
C ARG A 726 -24.07 -36.73 15.83
N TRP A 727 -24.01 -36.10 16.98
CA TRP A 727 -22.92 -35.16 17.27
C TRP A 727 -22.14 -35.37 18.58
N ALA A 728 -22.47 -36.38 19.36
CA ALA A 728 -21.51 -36.91 20.33
C ALA A 728 -20.26 -37.48 19.64
N GLU A 729 -20.35 -37.77 18.39
CA GLU A 729 -19.42 -38.55 17.59
C GLU A 729 -18.30 -37.74 16.99
N PRO A 730 -18.52 -36.56 16.43
CA PRO A 730 -17.42 -35.69 16.07
C PRO A 730 -16.55 -35.35 17.26
N VAL A 731 -17.13 -35.13 18.45
CA VAL A 731 -16.36 -34.89 19.69
C VAL A 731 -15.44 -36.04 20.00
N PHE A 732 -15.90 -37.28 19.88
CA PHE A 732 -15.09 -38.45 20.10
C PHE A 732 -14.00 -38.59 19.06
N ALA A 733 -14.34 -38.45 17.79
CA ALA A 733 -13.37 -38.54 16.72
C ALA A 733 -12.28 -37.49 16.89
N TYR A 734 -12.66 -36.25 17.14
CA TYR A 734 -11.73 -35.13 17.37
C TYR A 734 -10.87 -35.36 18.61
N PHE A 735 -11.48 -35.75 19.69
CA PHE A 735 -10.79 -35.95 20.95
C PHE A 735 -9.83 -37.12 20.91
N PHE A 736 -10.27 -38.24 20.36
CA PHE A 736 -9.49 -39.46 20.33
C PHE A 736 -8.45 -39.52 19.23
N MET A 737 -8.78 -38.98 18.07
CA MET A 737 -7.87 -39.04 16.92
C MET A 737 -6.78 -37.98 16.96
N THR A 738 -7.03 -36.78 17.51
CA THR A 738 -6.13 -35.67 17.39
C THR A 738 -5.65 -35.02 18.68
N GLY A 739 -6.20 -35.35 19.83
CA GLY A 739 -5.86 -34.60 21.05
C GLY A 739 -6.01 -35.34 22.37
N LYS A 740 -6.01 -36.64 22.34
CA LYS A 740 -6.19 -37.47 23.55
C LYS A 740 -5.39 -36.97 24.75
N GLY A 741 -6.08 -36.47 25.77
CA GLY A 741 -5.53 -36.17 27.08
C GLY A 741 -4.54 -35.00 27.17
N ARG A 742 -4.33 -34.23 26.09
CA ARG A 742 -3.41 -33.11 26.11
C ARG A 742 -4.14 -31.75 26.31
N ILE A 743 -5.07 -31.77 27.25
CA ILE A 743 -5.69 -30.49 27.69
C ILE A 743 -4.61 -29.73 28.48
N PRO A 744 -4.33 -28.46 28.15
CA PRO A 744 -3.35 -27.67 28.88
C PRO A 744 -3.94 -27.13 30.18
N TRP A 745 -4.03 -28.03 31.18
CA TRP A 745 -4.60 -27.68 32.50
C TRP A 745 -3.97 -26.46 33.16
N LYS A 746 -2.72 -26.11 32.82
CA LYS A 746 -2.05 -24.91 33.31
C LYS A 746 -2.75 -23.65 32.81
N LYS A 747 -3.27 -23.63 31.57
CA LYS A 747 -3.99 -22.46 31.01
C LYS A 747 -5.32 -22.18 31.72
N LEU A 748 -5.95 -23.18 32.28
CA LEU A 748 -7.16 -22.94 33.10
C LEU A 748 -6.87 -22.10 34.36
N LYS A 749 -5.65 -22.21 34.92
CA LYS A 749 -5.23 -21.36 36.03
C LYS A 749 -4.93 -19.93 35.63
N GLU A 750 -4.62 -19.70 34.37
CA GLU A 750 -4.43 -18.34 33.82
C GLU A 750 -5.78 -17.65 33.57
N ILE A 751 -6.84 -18.41 33.34
CA ILE A 751 -8.21 -17.94 33.16
C ILE A 751 -8.89 -17.68 34.52
N GLU A 752 -8.41 -18.29 35.62
CA GLU A 752 -8.88 -18.04 36.99
C GLU A 752 -8.53 -16.64 37.50
#